data_7adb4948b1e4abdae58c70d00afd9272
#
_entry.id   7adb4948b1e4abdae58c70d00afd9272
#
_cell.length_a   1.000
_cell.length_b   1.000
_cell.length_c   1.000
_cell.angle_alpha   90.00
_cell.angle_beta   90.00
_cell.angle_gamma   90.00
#
_symmetry.space_group_name_H-M   'P 1'
#
loop_
_entity.id
_entity.type
_entity.pdbx_description
1 polymer ?
#
loop_
_entity_poly.entity_id
_entity_poly.type
_entity_poly.pdbx_seq_one_letter_code
_entity_poly.pdbx_strand_id
1 'polypeptide(L)'
;MKDFIITKRDGSHDRFSLDKIMNAIIKAFQSVGEDVDMNAVSKILSHLSISEGITVEDIQNQVEEALMREGYYKVAKSFMLYRQRHNEDRETLEKLKFLTDYCKASNAATGSKFDANANVEHKNIATLIGELPKASFIRLNRRLLVDRIKQMFGKDVAEEYIDKLNHHFIYKNDETSLANYCASITMYPWLMNGTGPIGGNSTAPTNLKSFCGGFVNMVFMVSSMLSGACATPEFLMYLNYFIGKEYGIDYWKEADKVVDLSVKQRTIDKIITDCFEQIVYSINQPTGARNYQAVFWNVAYYDKPYFESLFGDFMFPDGSKPDWNGLSWLQKRFMKWFNKERTKTVLTFPVETMALLAKDGDVIDKEWGDFTAEMYSEGHSFFTYMSDNADSLSSCCRLRNEIQDNGFSYTLGAGGVSTGSKSVLTINLNRCIQYAVKNGLDYADYLSEVIDLCHKVQLAYNENLKELQKQGMLPLFDAGYINMSRQYLTIGVNGLVEAAEFMGLKISDNPDYLHFVQKVLGLVEKFNKQYRTKEVMFNCEMIPAENVGVKHAKWDREDGYFVPRDCYNSYFYVVEDDSLNIVDKFKMHGAPYIEHLTGGSALHMNLEEHLSKAQYRQLLRVAAKEGCNYFTFNIPNTICNDCGHIDKRYLKKCPHCGSENVDYMTRIIGYLKRVSNFSQARQQEAERRFYAGANQSLQD
;
A
#
# COMPACT_ATOMS: atom_id res chain seq x y z
N MET A 1 -4.75 17.34 51.17
CA MET A 1 -4.98 17.62 49.75
C MET A 1 -5.48 16.34 49.08
N LYS A 2 -6.54 16.40 48.29
CA LYS A 2 -6.95 15.21 47.52
C LYS A 2 -5.83 14.83 46.55
N ASP A 3 -5.43 13.55 46.50
CA ASP A 3 -4.48 13.04 45.51
C ASP A 3 -5.16 13.05 44.15
N PHE A 4 -4.93 14.09 43.35
CA PHE A 4 -5.40 14.17 41.95
C PHE A 4 -4.43 13.43 41.02
N ILE A 5 -4.98 12.73 40.06
CA ILE A 5 -4.23 12.17 38.94
C ILE A 5 -4.26 13.20 37.78
N ILE A 6 -3.12 13.49 37.22
CA ILE A 6 -2.97 14.38 36.05
C ILE A 6 -2.59 13.58 34.81
N THR A 7 -2.99 14.09 33.66
CA THR A 7 -2.62 13.51 32.38
C THR A 7 -1.36 14.19 31.84
N LYS A 8 -0.30 13.41 31.64
CA LYS A 8 0.91 13.89 30.99
C LYS A 8 0.68 14.08 29.47
N ARG A 9 1.63 14.75 28.80
CA ARG A 9 1.60 15.02 27.36
C ARG A 9 1.63 13.77 26.48
N ASP A 10 2.22 12.68 26.98
CA ASP A 10 2.27 11.37 26.33
C ASP A 10 1.03 10.50 26.56
N GLY A 11 0.00 11.08 27.26
CA GLY A 11 -1.21 10.38 27.63
C GLY A 11 -1.09 9.55 28.93
N SER A 12 0.11 9.39 29.47
CA SER A 12 0.29 8.67 30.73
C SER A 12 -0.23 9.47 31.93
N HIS A 13 -0.58 8.77 33.00
CA HIS A 13 -1.07 9.38 34.24
C HIS A 13 0.03 9.47 35.29
N ASP A 14 0.04 10.58 36.05
CA ASP A 14 0.95 10.79 37.21
C ASP A 14 0.20 11.49 38.31
N ARG A 15 0.76 11.44 39.54
CA ARG A 15 0.20 12.18 40.66
C ARG A 15 0.51 13.67 40.54
N PHE A 16 -0.49 14.50 40.86
CA PHE A 16 -0.31 15.94 40.93
C PHE A 16 0.70 16.31 42.01
N SER A 17 1.62 17.22 41.71
CA SER A 17 2.58 17.74 42.68
C SER A 17 2.63 19.28 42.59
N LEU A 18 2.15 19.93 43.63
CA LEU A 18 2.18 21.38 43.78
C LEU A 18 3.62 21.91 43.80
N ASP A 19 4.54 21.16 44.44
CA ASP A 19 5.96 21.54 44.50
C ASP A 19 6.62 21.67 43.17
N LYS A 20 6.25 20.83 42.18
CA LYS A 20 6.78 20.94 40.80
C LYS A 20 6.37 22.27 40.16
N ILE A 21 5.14 22.72 40.39
CA ILE A 21 4.62 23.99 39.84
C ILE A 21 5.26 25.16 40.59
N MET A 22 5.29 25.12 41.89
CA MET A 22 5.92 26.14 42.72
C MET A 22 7.39 26.36 42.34
N ASN A 23 8.17 25.29 42.21
CA ASN A 23 9.56 25.36 41.77
C ASN A 23 9.73 25.94 40.37
N ALA A 24 8.82 25.66 39.44
CA ALA A 24 8.83 26.25 38.10
C ALA A 24 8.58 27.75 38.11
N ILE A 25 7.63 28.22 38.96
CA ILE A 25 7.34 29.64 39.15
C ILE A 25 8.55 30.34 39.77
N ILE A 26 9.13 29.79 40.84
CA ILE A 26 10.31 30.32 41.51
C ILE A 26 11.48 30.50 40.55
N LYS A 27 11.77 29.47 39.73
CA LYS A 27 12.80 29.55 38.67
C LYS A 27 12.52 30.65 37.65
N ALA A 28 11.27 30.91 37.30
CA ALA A 28 10.90 31.98 36.41
C ALA A 28 11.18 33.38 37.02
N PHE A 29 10.89 33.61 38.30
CA PHE A 29 11.28 34.81 39.00
C PHE A 29 12.79 35.02 39.02
N GLN A 30 13.53 33.99 39.40
CA GLN A 30 14.99 34.03 39.48
C GLN A 30 15.61 34.34 38.10
N SER A 31 15.04 33.81 37.02
CA SER A 31 15.59 34.00 35.67
C SER A 31 15.49 35.41 35.13
N VAL A 32 14.59 36.25 35.68
CA VAL A 32 14.44 37.67 35.32
C VAL A 32 15.10 38.61 36.32
N GLY A 33 15.79 38.04 37.33
CA GLY A 33 16.46 38.81 38.39
C GLY A 33 15.52 39.52 39.36
N GLU A 34 14.27 39.05 39.46
CA GLU A 34 13.31 39.53 40.43
C GLU A 34 13.39 38.66 41.70
N ASP A 35 13.31 39.34 42.88
CA ASP A 35 13.27 38.62 44.15
C ASP A 35 12.03 37.75 44.25
N VAL A 36 12.21 36.54 44.78
CA VAL A 36 11.11 35.59 44.92
C VAL A 36 10.24 35.98 46.08
N ASP A 37 9.11 36.60 45.86
CA ASP A 37 8.08 36.82 46.88
C ASP A 37 7.20 35.59 47.03
N MET A 38 7.37 34.87 48.13
CA MET A 38 6.58 33.68 48.42
C MET A 38 5.06 33.97 48.58
N ASN A 39 4.68 35.20 48.96
CA ASN A 39 3.27 35.60 49.00
C ASN A 39 2.73 35.71 47.57
N ALA A 40 3.52 36.27 46.63
CA ALA A 40 3.17 36.31 45.22
C ALA A 40 3.04 34.89 44.63
N VAL A 41 3.97 33.99 44.93
CA VAL A 41 3.90 32.59 44.49
C VAL A 41 2.64 31.91 45.04
N SER A 42 2.34 32.10 46.32
CA SER A 42 1.11 31.55 46.95
C SER A 42 -0.15 32.09 46.29
N LYS A 43 -0.17 33.37 45.95
CA LYS A 43 -1.29 34.03 45.28
C LYS A 43 -1.50 33.47 43.85
N ILE A 44 -0.42 33.30 43.11
CA ILE A 44 -0.46 32.68 41.76
C ILE A 44 -1.01 31.25 41.86
N LEU A 45 -0.51 30.44 42.80
CA LEU A 45 -0.98 29.08 43.02
C LEU A 45 -2.47 29.03 43.41
N SER A 46 -3.00 30.05 44.13
CA SER A 46 -4.41 30.10 44.51
C SER A 46 -5.38 30.32 43.33
N HIS A 47 -4.87 30.80 42.21
CA HIS A 47 -5.65 30.95 40.98
C HIS A 47 -5.79 29.66 40.17
N LEU A 48 -5.07 28.60 40.52
CA LEU A 48 -5.11 27.34 39.78
C LEU A 48 -6.34 26.52 40.15
N SER A 49 -7.06 26.07 39.16
CA SER A 49 -8.19 25.16 39.29
C SER A 49 -7.77 23.74 38.85
N ILE A 50 -7.42 22.89 39.81
CA ILE A 50 -6.95 21.53 39.59
C ILE A 50 -8.11 20.56 39.76
N SER A 51 -8.38 19.77 38.74
CA SER A 51 -9.39 18.72 38.70
C SER A 51 -8.77 17.36 38.32
N GLU A 52 -9.49 16.29 38.63
CA GLU A 52 -9.08 14.95 38.21
C GLU A 52 -8.93 14.86 36.68
N GLY A 53 -7.82 14.32 36.20
CA GLY A 53 -7.53 14.16 34.78
C GLY A 53 -7.03 15.41 34.07
N ILE A 54 -6.86 16.55 34.77
CA ILE A 54 -6.34 17.79 34.15
C ILE A 54 -4.99 17.54 33.47
N THR A 55 -4.79 18.16 32.31
CA THR A 55 -3.52 17.99 31.58
C THR A 55 -2.41 18.91 32.13
N VAL A 56 -1.16 18.49 31.97
CA VAL A 56 0.00 19.34 32.31
C VAL A 56 -0.01 20.64 31.53
N GLU A 57 -0.52 20.64 30.30
CA GLU A 57 -0.65 21.84 29.46
C GLU A 57 -1.65 22.84 30.05
N ASP A 58 -2.81 22.36 30.49
CA ASP A 58 -3.83 23.23 31.12
C ASP A 58 -3.33 23.85 32.40
N ILE A 59 -2.60 23.07 33.22
CA ILE A 59 -1.96 23.61 34.42
C ILE A 59 -0.96 24.71 34.07
N GLN A 60 -0.12 24.51 33.07
CA GLN A 60 0.85 25.52 32.65
C GLN A 60 0.18 26.77 32.07
N ASN A 61 -0.89 26.61 31.28
CA ASN A 61 -1.68 27.75 30.78
C ASN A 61 -2.28 28.57 31.96
N GLN A 62 -2.84 27.90 32.97
CA GLN A 62 -3.35 28.58 34.16
C GLN A 62 -2.26 29.32 34.93
N VAL A 63 -1.04 28.79 35.02
CA VAL A 63 0.11 29.47 35.63
C VAL A 63 0.48 30.73 34.84
N GLU A 64 0.54 30.64 33.51
CA GLU A 64 0.84 31.79 32.64
C GLU A 64 -0.21 32.89 32.80
N GLU A 65 -1.51 32.54 32.80
CA GLU A 65 -2.60 33.47 33.01
C GLU A 65 -2.57 34.10 34.40
N ALA A 66 -2.29 33.32 35.45
CA ALA A 66 -2.18 33.81 36.81
C ALA A 66 -1.01 34.78 36.98
N LEU A 67 0.16 34.51 36.41
CA LEU A 67 1.30 35.41 36.37
C LEU A 67 0.97 36.73 35.70
N MET A 68 0.29 36.68 34.57
CA MET A 68 -0.15 37.91 33.84
C MET A 68 -1.20 38.71 34.63
N ARG A 69 -2.18 38.02 35.26
CA ARG A 69 -3.23 38.63 36.08
C ARG A 69 -2.66 39.37 37.29
N GLU A 70 -1.63 38.83 37.88
CA GLU A 70 -0.95 39.44 39.04
C GLU A 70 0.09 40.50 38.63
N GLY A 71 0.22 40.82 37.31
CA GLY A 71 1.10 41.87 36.79
C GLY A 71 2.56 41.46 36.61
N TYR A 72 2.93 40.21 36.77
CA TYR A 72 4.29 39.70 36.62
C TYR A 72 4.62 39.36 35.16
N TYR A 73 4.46 40.33 34.25
CA TYR A 73 4.59 40.12 32.81
C TYR A 73 5.97 39.63 32.36
N LYS A 74 7.06 40.11 33.00
CA LYS A 74 8.41 39.64 32.69
C LYS A 74 8.61 38.19 33.11
N VAL A 75 8.10 37.81 34.27
CA VAL A 75 8.16 36.45 34.80
C VAL A 75 7.30 35.52 33.94
N ALA A 76 6.09 35.94 33.59
CA ALA A 76 5.22 35.21 32.68
C ALA A 76 5.92 34.95 31.32
N LYS A 77 6.54 35.98 30.74
CA LYS A 77 7.31 35.84 29.50
C LYS A 77 8.48 34.85 29.65
N SER A 78 9.20 34.91 30.75
CA SER A 78 10.31 33.97 31.02
C SER A 78 9.79 32.54 31.21
N PHE A 79 8.68 32.36 31.90
CA PHE A 79 8.03 31.06 32.07
C PHE A 79 7.59 30.46 30.72
N MET A 80 6.97 31.25 29.85
CA MET A 80 6.59 30.83 28.49
C MET A 80 7.79 30.44 27.65
N LEU A 81 8.87 31.27 27.65
CA LEU A 81 10.11 30.97 26.90
C LEU A 81 10.81 29.73 27.42
N TYR A 82 10.83 29.53 28.77
CA TYR A 82 11.36 28.31 29.38
C TYR A 82 10.57 27.07 28.94
N ARG A 83 9.23 27.15 28.99
CA ARG A 83 8.34 26.10 28.49
C ARG A 83 8.61 25.75 27.03
N GLN A 84 8.75 26.77 26.17
CA GLN A 84 9.04 26.58 24.76
C GLN A 84 10.39 25.88 24.53
N ARG A 85 11.46 26.33 25.19
CA ARG A 85 12.79 25.68 25.11
C ARG A 85 12.74 24.23 25.56
N HIS A 86 12.08 23.95 26.67
CA HIS A 86 11.92 22.57 27.14
C HIS A 86 11.11 21.70 26.19
N ASN A 87 10.19 22.26 25.43
CA ASN A 87 9.47 21.52 24.39
C ASN A 87 10.38 21.20 23.19
N GLU A 88 11.17 22.17 22.76
CA GLU A 88 12.18 22.00 21.69
C GLU A 88 13.24 20.96 22.10
N ASP A 89 13.75 21.03 23.34
CA ASP A 89 14.68 20.05 23.89
C ASP A 89 14.09 18.63 23.93
N ARG A 90 12.80 18.48 24.31
CA ARG A 90 12.14 17.18 24.31
C ARG A 90 11.96 16.63 22.90
N GLU A 91 11.50 17.44 21.97
CA GLU A 91 11.40 17.01 20.56
C GLU A 91 12.77 16.54 20.03
N THR A 92 13.83 17.24 20.43
CA THR A 92 15.20 16.87 20.06
C THR A 92 15.62 15.55 20.72
N LEU A 93 15.31 15.37 22.02
CA LEU A 93 15.59 14.12 22.74
C LEU A 93 14.78 12.93 22.18
N GLU A 94 13.54 13.15 21.81
CA GLU A 94 12.72 12.11 21.14
C GLU A 94 13.31 11.72 19.78
N LYS A 95 13.77 12.70 19.01
CA LYS A 95 14.45 12.43 17.74
C LYS A 95 15.79 11.70 17.93
N LEU A 96 16.57 12.06 18.97
CA LEU A 96 17.78 11.35 19.34
C LEU A 96 17.53 9.92 19.79
N LYS A 97 16.47 9.71 20.58
CA LYS A 97 16.05 8.36 20.98
C LYS A 97 15.65 7.56 19.74
N PHE A 98 14.84 8.15 18.87
CA PHE A 98 14.44 7.49 17.62
C PHE A 98 15.64 7.13 16.75
N LEU A 99 16.60 8.04 16.59
CA LEU A 99 17.87 7.80 15.86
C LEU A 99 18.59 6.58 16.45
N THR A 100 18.73 6.53 17.78
CA THR A 100 19.42 5.43 18.47
C THR A 100 18.68 4.10 18.25
N ASP A 101 17.36 4.10 18.37
CA ASP A 101 16.52 2.91 18.19
C ASP A 101 16.58 2.43 16.72
N TYR A 102 16.49 3.34 15.76
CA TYR A 102 16.61 3.04 14.32
C TYR A 102 17.96 2.44 13.96
N CYS A 103 19.05 3.00 14.51
CA CYS A 103 20.39 2.45 14.27
C CYS A 103 20.56 1.01 14.80
N LYS A 104 19.89 0.68 15.91
CA LYS A 104 19.94 -0.66 16.53
C LYS A 104 19.00 -1.67 15.89
N ALA A 105 17.98 -1.23 15.17
CA ALA A 105 17.00 -2.11 14.52
C ALA A 105 17.67 -3.04 13.50
N SER A 106 17.18 -4.27 13.36
CA SER A 106 17.72 -5.29 12.44
C SER A 106 17.63 -4.88 10.98
N ASN A 107 16.57 -4.20 10.59
CA ASN A 107 16.35 -3.70 9.24
C ASN A 107 15.55 -2.38 9.26
N ALA A 108 15.34 -1.78 8.10
CA ALA A 108 14.62 -0.51 7.96
C ALA A 108 13.13 -0.64 8.34
N ALA A 109 12.49 -1.75 8.01
CA ALA A 109 11.08 -2.00 8.32
C ALA A 109 10.86 -2.11 9.84
N THR A 110 11.73 -2.82 10.55
CA THR A 110 11.69 -2.93 12.02
C THR A 110 12.02 -1.60 12.71
N GLY A 111 12.88 -0.78 12.11
CA GLY A 111 13.27 0.54 12.66
C GLY A 111 12.22 1.62 12.45
N SER A 112 11.32 1.49 11.50
CA SER A 112 10.28 2.48 11.24
C SER A 112 9.18 2.42 12.30
N LYS A 113 8.82 3.57 12.89
CA LYS A 113 7.70 3.69 13.84
C LYS A 113 6.36 3.94 13.16
N PHE A 114 6.40 4.36 11.90
CA PHE A 114 5.24 4.73 11.12
C PHE A 114 4.98 3.68 10.05
N ASP A 115 4.40 4.07 8.92
CA ASP A 115 4.20 3.13 7.83
C ASP A 115 5.58 2.73 7.25
N ALA A 116 6.01 1.52 7.62
CA ALA A 116 7.21 0.94 7.06
C ALA A 116 6.92 0.58 5.62
N ASN A 117 7.79 1.05 4.72
CA ASN A 117 7.74 0.64 3.35
C ASN A 117 8.78 -0.48 3.15
N ALA A 118 8.31 -1.67 2.84
CA ALA A 118 9.15 -2.84 2.64
C ALA A 118 10.09 -2.73 1.42
N ASN A 119 9.94 -1.69 0.60
CA ASN A 119 10.83 -1.41 -0.53
C ASN A 119 12.19 -0.85 -0.08
N VAL A 120 12.37 -0.57 1.21
CA VAL A 120 13.66 -0.16 1.77
C VAL A 120 14.43 -1.41 2.18
N GLU A 121 15.45 -1.76 1.40
CA GLU A 121 16.26 -2.97 1.67
C GLU A 121 17.34 -2.73 2.71
N HIS A 122 17.97 -1.56 2.70
CA HIS A 122 19.10 -1.25 3.55
C HIS A 122 18.89 0.01 4.39
N LYS A 123 19.30 -0.05 5.65
CA LYS A 123 19.40 1.14 6.49
C LYS A 123 20.60 1.97 6.06
N ASN A 124 20.39 3.25 5.86
CA ASN A 124 21.44 4.23 5.62
C ASN A 124 20.98 5.65 6.02
N ILE A 125 21.82 6.65 5.82
CA ILE A 125 21.49 8.02 6.21
C ILE A 125 20.29 8.59 5.41
N ALA A 126 20.09 8.20 4.16
CA ALA A 126 18.97 8.68 3.36
C ALA A 126 17.63 8.08 3.85
N THR A 127 17.61 6.79 4.24
CA THR A 127 16.42 6.18 4.84
C THR A 127 16.09 6.80 6.19
N LEU A 128 17.10 7.10 7.02
CA LEU A 128 16.90 7.79 8.29
C LEU A 128 16.32 9.20 8.10
N ILE A 129 16.86 9.98 7.14
CA ILE A 129 16.34 11.31 6.81
C ILE A 129 14.88 11.23 6.36
N GLY A 130 14.49 10.18 5.63
CA GLY A 130 13.11 9.92 5.24
C GLY A 130 12.18 9.62 6.42
N GLU A 131 12.68 9.01 7.50
CA GLU A 131 11.88 8.68 8.69
C GLU A 131 11.66 9.87 9.64
N LEU A 132 12.66 10.76 9.80
CA LEU A 132 12.63 11.84 10.77
C LEU A 132 11.43 12.81 10.66
N PRO A 133 10.97 13.23 9.46
CA PRO A 133 9.86 14.17 9.33
C PRO A 133 8.47 13.51 9.40
N LYS A 134 8.37 12.17 9.34
CA LYS A 134 7.07 11.47 9.25
C LYS A 134 6.09 11.89 10.33
N ALA A 135 6.50 11.98 11.59
CA ALA A 135 5.62 12.42 12.68
C ALA A 135 5.03 13.82 12.46
N SER A 136 5.82 14.74 11.92
CA SER A 136 5.37 16.10 11.63
C SER A 136 4.40 16.14 10.44
N PHE A 137 4.66 15.35 9.40
CA PHE A 137 3.73 15.21 8.27
C PHE A 137 2.40 14.58 8.71
N ILE A 138 2.40 13.57 9.57
CA ILE A 138 1.18 12.97 10.10
C ILE A 138 0.35 14.03 10.85
N ARG A 139 0.98 14.81 11.74
CA ARG A 139 0.27 15.88 12.47
C ARG A 139 -0.32 16.92 11.54
N LEU A 140 0.43 17.34 10.52
CA LEU A 140 -0.04 18.29 9.50
C LEU A 140 -1.24 17.74 8.72
N ASN A 141 -1.13 16.51 8.22
CA ASN A 141 -2.18 15.86 7.45
C ASN A 141 -3.48 15.69 8.27
N ARG A 142 -3.35 15.24 9.52
CA ARG A 142 -4.49 15.13 10.44
C ARG A 142 -5.15 16.47 10.67
N ARG A 143 -4.36 17.52 10.90
CA ARG A 143 -4.91 18.86 11.11
C ARG A 143 -5.67 19.36 9.89
N LEU A 144 -5.08 19.26 8.70
CA LEU A 144 -5.75 19.66 7.44
C LEU A 144 -7.05 18.90 7.24
N LEU A 145 -7.03 17.59 7.49
CA LEU A 145 -8.21 16.73 7.32
C LEU A 145 -9.30 17.07 8.34
N VAL A 146 -8.96 17.21 9.62
CA VAL A 146 -9.89 17.58 10.69
C VAL A 146 -10.54 18.94 10.43
N ASP A 147 -9.76 19.93 10.01
CA ASP A 147 -10.31 21.25 9.70
C ASP A 147 -11.27 21.20 8.49
N ARG A 148 -10.97 20.36 7.48
CA ARG A 148 -11.87 20.13 6.35
C ARG A 148 -13.14 19.39 6.77
N ILE A 149 -13.05 18.37 7.62
CA ILE A 149 -14.23 17.67 8.17
C ILE A 149 -15.14 18.65 8.91
N LYS A 150 -14.55 19.51 9.76
CA LYS A 150 -15.30 20.55 10.48
C LYS A 150 -16.05 21.49 9.54
N GLN A 151 -15.42 21.90 8.45
CA GLN A 151 -16.03 22.78 7.44
C GLN A 151 -17.19 22.11 6.70
N MET A 152 -17.07 20.82 6.37
CA MET A 152 -18.06 20.11 5.56
C MET A 152 -19.19 19.49 6.37
N PHE A 153 -18.88 18.94 7.55
CA PHE A 153 -19.79 18.07 8.29
C PHE A 153 -20.01 18.50 9.76
N GLY A 154 -19.32 19.53 10.21
CA GLY A 154 -19.46 20.05 11.57
C GLY A 154 -18.42 19.52 12.56
N LYS A 155 -18.45 20.13 13.77
CA LYS A 155 -17.47 19.84 14.84
C LYS A 155 -17.61 18.42 15.38
N ASP A 156 -18.83 17.94 15.57
CA ASP A 156 -19.11 16.65 16.17
C ASP A 156 -18.54 15.49 15.35
N VAL A 157 -18.71 15.55 14.00
CA VAL A 157 -18.13 14.55 13.08
C VAL A 157 -16.59 14.56 13.12
N ALA A 158 -15.99 15.75 13.26
CA ALA A 158 -14.53 15.84 13.38
C ALA A 158 -14.00 15.28 14.70
N GLU A 159 -14.73 15.49 15.81
CA GLU A 159 -14.40 14.93 17.12
C GLU A 159 -14.57 13.40 17.12
N GLU A 160 -15.64 12.90 16.51
CA GLU A 160 -15.87 11.47 16.31
C GLU A 160 -14.74 10.81 15.48
N TYR A 161 -14.31 11.46 14.38
CA TYR A 161 -13.17 10.97 13.60
C TYR A 161 -11.90 10.84 14.44
N ILE A 162 -11.58 11.87 15.24
CA ILE A 162 -10.41 11.86 16.13
C ILE A 162 -10.54 10.73 17.17
N ASP A 163 -11.73 10.56 17.74
CA ASP A 163 -12.02 9.51 18.72
C ASP A 163 -11.79 8.11 18.11
N LYS A 164 -12.44 7.82 16.99
CA LYS A 164 -12.31 6.52 16.31
C LYS A 164 -10.87 6.23 15.85
N LEU A 165 -10.14 7.26 15.41
CA LEU A 165 -8.74 7.13 15.02
C LEU A 165 -7.83 6.83 16.23
N ASN A 166 -7.98 7.57 17.34
CA ASN A 166 -7.17 7.42 18.54
C ASN A 166 -7.46 6.11 19.29
N HIS A 167 -8.70 5.62 19.22
CA HIS A 167 -9.09 4.33 19.79
C HIS A 167 -8.99 3.17 18.78
N HIS A 168 -8.31 3.38 17.64
CA HIS A 168 -7.94 2.35 16.67
C HIS A 168 -9.10 1.56 16.05
N PHE A 169 -10.31 2.13 16.01
CA PHE A 169 -11.44 1.59 15.23
C PHE A 169 -11.22 1.74 13.73
N ILE A 170 -10.51 2.81 13.36
CA ILE A 170 -10.14 3.13 11.99
C ILE A 170 -8.66 3.47 11.92
N TYR A 171 -8.07 3.28 10.74
CA TYR A 171 -6.68 3.61 10.46
C TYR A 171 -6.58 4.34 9.12
N LYS A 172 -6.02 5.56 9.13
CA LYS A 172 -5.75 6.30 7.90
C LYS A 172 -4.39 5.88 7.35
N ASN A 173 -4.39 5.24 6.19
CA ASN A 173 -3.16 4.78 5.55
C ASN A 173 -2.36 5.96 4.98
N ASP A 174 -1.04 5.84 5.04
CA ASP A 174 -0.06 6.78 4.45
C ASP A 174 -0.27 8.26 4.80
N GLU A 175 -0.54 8.56 6.07
CA GLU A 175 -0.62 9.94 6.56
C GLU A 175 0.70 10.72 6.43
N THR A 176 1.78 10.07 6.01
CA THR A 176 3.10 10.67 5.79
C THR A 176 3.20 11.46 4.48
N SER A 177 2.16 11.42 3.64
CA SER A 177 2.11 12.10 2.34
C SER A 177 0.79 12.83 2.14
N LEU A 178 0.81 13.94 1.38
CA LEU A 178 -0.38 14.66 0.89
C LEU A 178 -0.72 14.25 -0.56
N ALA A 179 -0.03 13.25 -1.10
CA ALA A 179 -0.16 12.81 -2.48
C ALA A 179 -1.31 11.81 -2.66
N ASN A 180 -1.69 11.59 -3.92
CA ASN A 180 -2.52 10.44 -4.31
C ASN A 180 -1.86 9.13 -3.88
N TYR A 181 -2.67 8.15 -3.44
CA TYR A 181 -2.13 6.92 -2.84
C TYR A 181 -1.41 6.06 -3.89
N CYS A 182 -2.15 5.44 -4.80
CA CYS A 182 -1.62 4.62 -5.89
C CYS A 182 -2.26 5.01 -7.21
N ALA A 183 -1.55 4.85 -8.31
CA ALA A 183 -2.11 5.11 -9.62
C ALA A 183 -1.65 4.12 -10.68
N SER A 184 -2.60 3.76 -11.53
CA SER A 184 -2.36 3.22 -12.87
C SER A 184 -2.42 4.40 -13.81
N ILE A 185 -1.32 4.70 -14.49
CA ILE A 185 -1.20 5.89 -15.33
C ILE A 185 -1.35 5.52 -16.81
N THR A 186 -1.90 6.46 -17.60
CA THR A 186 -1.67 6.43 -19.04
C THR A 186 -0.36 7.14 -19.38
N MET A 187 0.39 6.58 -20.30
CA MET A 187 1.65 7.15 -20.77
C MET A 187 1.45 8.08 -21.99
N TYR A 188 0.23 8.20 -22.51
CA TYR A 188 -0.06 8.98 -23.72
C TYR A 188 0.35 10.46 -23.62
N PRO A 189 0.13 11.17 -22.49
CA PRO A 189 0.60 12.56 -22.36
C PRO A 189 2.12 12.71 -22.49
N TRP A 190 2.88 11.73 -22.01
CA TRP A 190 4.34 11.70 -22.17
C TRP A 190 4.79 11.53 -23.60
N LEU A 191 4.10 10.68 -24.38
CA LEU A 191 4.37 10.51 -25.81
C LEU A 191 4.11 11.78 -26.61
N MET A 192 3.13 12.59 -26.17
CA MET A 192 2.80 13.85 -26.84
C MET A 192 3.69 15.02 -26.44
N ASN A 193 3.99 15.15 -25.14
CA ASN A 193 4.51 16.38 -24.57
C ASN A 193 5.86 16.20 -23.83
N GLY A 194 6.37 14.97 -23.72
CA GLY A 194 7.52 14.68 -22.85
C GLY A 194 7.19 14.87 -21.38
N THR A 195 8.19 15.20 -20.56
CA THR A 195 8.05 15.38 -19.11
C THR A 195 7.80 16.84 -18.68
N GLY A 196 7.77 17.81 -19.62
CA GLY A 196 7.57 19.23 -19.33
C GLY A 196 6.34 19.50 -18.45
N PRO A 197 5.14 18.98 -18.77
CA PRO A 197 3.93 19.22 -18.00
C PRO A 197 3.97 18.74 -16.53
N ILE A 198 4.88 17.83 -16.19
CA ILE A 198 5.08 17.34 -14.83
C ILE A 198 6.38 17.86 -14.19
N GLY A 199 6.95 18.93 -14.72
CA GLY A 199 8.11 19.63 -14.18
C GLY A 199 9.48 19.11 -14.64
N GLY A 200 9.53 18.22 -15.65
CA GLY A 200 10.78 17.77 -16.26
C GLY A 200 11.19 18.59 -17.48
N ASN A 201 12.32 18.23 -18.07
CA ASN A 201 12.88 18.95 -19.23
C ASN A 201 13.06 18.05 -20.48
N SER A 202 12.60 16.79 -20.45
CA SER A 202 12.73 15.91 -21.61
C SER A 202 11.57 16.11 -22.59
N THR A 203 11.90 16.06 -23.88
CA THR A 203 10.93 16.02 -24.96
C THR A 203 10.29 14.63 -25.09
N ALA A 204 9.24 14.52 -25.90
CA ALA A 204 8.64 13.25 -26.25
C ALA A 204 9.69 12.29 -26.88
N PRO A 205 9.61 10.98 -26.59
CA PRO A 205 10.53 10.01 -27.18
C PRO A 205 10.28 9.83 -28.67
N THR A 206 11.34 9.76 -29.49
CA THR A 206 11.25 9.63 -30.94
C THR A 206 11.76 8.29 -31.47
N ASN A 207 12.53 7.56 -30.69
CA ASN A 207 13.12 6.27 -31.02
C ASN A 207 13.24 5.37 -29.78
N LEU A 208 13.60 4.09 -29.98
CA LEU A 208 13.69 3.09 -28.91
C LEU A 208 14.61 3.51 -27.76
N LYS A 209 15.80 4.07 -28.07
CA LYS A 209 16.76 4.50 -27.06
C LYS A 209 16.21 5.65 -26.21
N SER A 210 15.59 6.67 -26.83
CA SER A 210 14.97 7.78 -26.10
C SER A 210 13.75 7.35 -25.31
N PHE A 211 13.00 6.34 -25.79
CA PHE A 211 11.91 5.72 -25.06
C PHE A 211 12.44 5.05 -23.77
N CYS A 212 13.42 4.14 -23.87
CA CYS A 212 13.92 3.40 -22.70
C CYS A 212 14.46 4.32 -21.61
N GLY A 213 15.31 5.30 -21.96
CA GLY A 213 15.85 6.26 -21.01
C GLY A 213 14.82 7.23 -20.44
N GLY A 214 13.93 7.74 -21.32
CA GLY A 214 12.84 8.64 -20.93
C GLY A 214 11.80 7.96 -20.06
N PHE A 215 11.49 6.68 -20.31
CA PHE A 215 10.55 5.90 -19.50
C PHE A 215 11.01 5.79 -18.05
N VAL A 216 12.27 5.44 -17.80
CA VAL A 216 12.83 5.37 -16.45
C VAL A 216 12.69 6.71 -15.72
N ASN A 217 13.05 7.81 -16.37
CA ASN A 217 12.94 9.15 -15.81
C ASN A 217 11.49 9.53 -15.52
N MET A 218 10.58 9.27 -16.45
CA MET A 218 9.15 9.52 -16.29
C MET A 218 8.58 8.74 -15.09
N VAL A 219 8.90 7.43 -14.97
CA VAL A 219 8.46 6.60 -13.85
C VAL A 219 8.99 7.12 -12.51
N PHE A 220 10.24 7.55 -12.43
CA PHE A 220 10.80 8.17 -11.22
C PHE A 220 10.07 9.47 -10.85
N MET A 221 9.80 10.33 -11.82
CA MET A 221 9.07 11.57 -11.57
C MET A 221 7.65 11.32 -11.11
N VAL A 222 6.90 10.48 -11.82
CA VAL A 222 5.51 10.12 -11.46
C VAL A 222 5.47 9.48 -10.08
N SER A 223 6.35 8.51 -9.81
CA SER A 223 6.36 7.80 -8.54
C SER A 223 6.72 8.69 -7.34
N SER A 224 7.45 9.78 -7.55
CA SER A 224 7.74 10.75 -6.49
C SER A 224 6.52 11.58 -6.07
N MET A 225 5.47 11.60 -6.90
CA MET A 225 4.20 12.30 -6.66
C MET A 225 3.08 11.36 -6.17
N LEU A 226 3.40 10.09 -5.91
CA LEU A 226 2.49 9.08 -5.40
C LEU A 226 2.99 8.54 -4.05
N SER A 227 2.10 8.22 -3.14
CA SER A 227 2.48 7.61 -1.86
C SER A 227 2.86 6.14 -1.99
N GLY A 228 2.21 5.41 -2.90
CA GLY A 228 2.35 3.97 -3.11
C GLY A 228 2.83 3.59 -4.51
N ALA A 229 2.10 2.69 -5.16
CA ALA A 229 2.48 2.09 -6.43
C ALA A 229 2.20 2.98 -7.64
N CYS A 230 3.05 2.81 -8.66
CA CYS A 230 2.90 3.35 -10.00
C CYS A 230 2.79 2.20 -10.99
N ALA A 231 1.60 1.98 -11.55
CA ALA A 231 1.38 0.98 -12.59
C ALA A 231 1.43 1.63 -13.99
N THR A 232 2.10 0.96 -14.92
CA THR A 232 2.18 1.35 -16.34
C THR A 232 1.68 0.21 -17.22
N PRO A 233 0.36 -0.04 -17.27
CA PRO A 233 -0.21 -1.19 -17.96
C PRO A 233 0.00 -1.14 -19.49
N GLU A 234 0.27 0.02 -20.05
CA GLU A 234 0.55 0.23 -21.47
C GLU A 234 2.04 0.00 -21.84
N PHE A 235 2.93 -0.24 -20.88
CA PHE A 235 4.39 -0.21 -21.09
C PHE A 235 4.86 -1.08 -22.24
N LEU A 236 4.48 -2.37 -22.27
CA LEU A 236 4.94 -3.28 -23.32
C LEU A 236 4.35 -2.95 -24.68
N MET A 237 3.13 -2.38 -24.74
CA MET A 237 2.53 -1.91 -25.98
C MET A 237 3.33 -0.75 -26.60
N TYR A 238 3.75 0.21 -25.77
CA TYR A 238 4.59 1.32 -26.24
C TYR A 238 6.01 0.86 -26.61
N LEU A 239 6.58 -0.06 -25.84
CA LEU A 239 7.88 -0.63 -26.18
C LEU A 239 7.83 -1.36 -27.53
N ASN A 240 6.78 -2.17 -27.76
CA ASN A 240 6.53 -2.83 -29.04
C ASN A 240 6.44 -1.82 -30.21
N TYR A 241 5.74 -0.70 -30.01
CA TYR A 241 5.63 0.36 -31.01
C TYR A 241 7.01 0.94 -31.38
N PHE A 242 7.86 1.27 -30.39
CA PHE A 242 9.18 1.83 -30.69
C PHE A 242 10.15 0.81 -31.31
N ILE A 243 10.06 -0.46 -30.91
CA ILE A 243 10.83 -1.53 -31.57
C ILE A 243 10.38 -1.68 -33.03
N GLY A 244 9.07 -1.69 -33.27
CA GLY A 244 8.51 -1.78 -34.63
C GLY A 244 8.86 -0.60 -35.53
N LYS A 245 8.96 0.62 -34.97
CA LYS A 245 9.45 1.82 -35.71
C LYS A 245 10.89 1.68 -36.15
N GLU A 246 11.73 1.05 -35.34
CA GLU A 246 13.18 0.98 -35.60
C GLU A 246 13.55 -0.22 -36.48
N TYR A 247 12.90 -1.38 -36.29
CA TYR A 247 13.25 -2.65 -36.94
C TYR A 247 12.16 -3.21 -37.86
N GLY A 248 11.04 -2.53 -37.99
CA GLY A 248 9.88 -2.98 -38.76
C GLY A 248 8.87 -3.74 -37.91
N ILE A 249 7.59 -3.73 -38.33
CA ILE A 249 6.48 -4.32 -37.56
C ILE A 249 6.63 -5.84 -37.35
N ASP A 250 7.31 -6.52 -38.28
CA ASP A 250 7.57 -7.96 -38.23
C ASP A 250 8.92 -8.33 -37.58
N TYR A 251 9.54 -7.41 -36.79
CA TYR A 251 10.83 -7.60 -36.14
C TYR A 251 10.92 -8.92 -35.32
N TRP A 252 9.82 -9.36 -34.79
CA TRP A 252 9.72 -10.57 -33.99
C TRP A 252 9.94 -11.87 -34.78
N LYS A 253 9.72 -11.84 -36.13
CA LYS A 253 10.05 -12.93 -37.05
C LYS A 253 11.54 -12.97 -37.37
N GLU A 254 12.22 -11.84 -37.24
CA GLU A 254 13.65 -11.65 -37.57
C GLU A 254 14.50 -11.37 -36.33
N ALA A 255 14.03 -11.81 -35.13
CA ALA A 255 14.65 -11.47 -33.85
C ALA A 255 16.16 -11.86 -33.76
N ASP A 256 16.57 -12.92 -34.46
CA ASP A 256 17.97 -13.38 -34.53
C ASP A 256 18.82 -12.63 -35.54
N LYS A 257 18.24 -11.71 -36.31
CA LYS A 257 18.96 -10.92 -37.30
C LYS A 257 19.94 -9.97 -36.63
N VAL A 258 21.20 -10.03 -37.06
CA VAL A 258 22.24 -9.08 -36.61
C VAL A 258 22.01 -7.73 -37.28
N VAL A 259 21.79 -6.71 -36.46
CA VAL A 259 21.52 -5.33 -36.91
C VAL A 259 22.60 -4.34 -36.49
N ASP A 260 23.34 -4.67 -35.44
CA ASP A 260 24.50 -3.90 -35.00
C ASP A 260 25.79 -4.62 -35.41
N LEU A 261 26.45 -4.05 -36.39
CA LEU A 261 27.71 -4.57 -36.95
C LEU A 261 28.96 -4.11 -36.18
N SER A 262 28.78 -3.49 -35.00
CA SER A 262 29.89 -3.16 -34.10
C SER A 262 30.63 -4.44 -33.66
N VAL A 263 31.74 -4.26 -32.92
CA VAL A 263 32.57 -5.38 -32.41
C VAL A 263 31.76 -6.49 -31.69
N LYS A 264 30.59 -6.15 -31.14
CA LYS A 264 29.73 -7.08 -30.38
C LYS A 264 28.67 -7.80 -31.23
N GLN A 265 28.43 -7.38 -32.44
CA GLN A 265 27.45 -7.97 -33.37
C GLN A 265 26.13 -8.35 -32.67
N ARG A 266 25.26 -7.36 -32.36
CA ARG A 266 24.03 -7.60 -31.61
C ARG A 266 22.84 -7.91 -32.55
N THR A 267 22.06 -8.92 -32.19
CA THR A 267 20.77 -9.22 -32.80
C THR A 267 19.68 -8.29 -32.30
N ILE A 268 18.54 -8.25 -32.96
CA ILE A 268 17.35 -7.53 -32.52
C ILE A 268 16.94 -8.02 -31.11
N ASP A 269 16.89 -9.36 -30.87
CA ASP A 269 16.58 -9.93 -29.56
C ASP A 269 17.55 -9.48 -28.45
N LYS A 270 18.85 -9.39 -28.75
CA LYS A 270 19.84 -8.90 -27.80
C LYS A 270 19.64 -7.42 -27.48
N ILE A 271 19.30 -6.59 -28.46
CA ILE A 271 19.01 -5.16 -28.24
C ILE A 271 17.75 -5.01 -27.38
N ILE A 272 16.70 -5.80 -27.63
CA ILE A 272 15.48 -5.83 -26.81
C ILE A 272 15.81 -6.25 -25.38
N THR A 273 16.64 -7.29 -25.21
CA THR A 273 17.11 -7.73 -23.89
C THR A 273 17.88 -6.62 -23.16
N ASP A 274 18.75 -5.90 -23.87
CA ASP A 274 19.50 -4.75 -23.28
C ASP A 274 18.54 -3.64 -22.81
N CYS A 275 17.43 -3.41 -23.53
CA CYS A 275 16.37 -2.49 -23.09
C CYS A 275 15.69 -2.98 -21.82
N PHE A 276 15.35 -4.26 -21.71
CA PHE A 276 14.78 -4.83 -20.48
C PHE A 276 15.73 -4.67 -19.30
N GLU A 277 17.00 -5.03 -19.47
CA GLU A 277 18.05 -4.89 -18.47
C GLU A 277 18.14 -3.44 -18.01
N GLN A 278 18.28 -2.48 -18.94
CA GLN A 278 18.38 -1.07 -18.63
C GLN A 278 17.18 -0.58 -17.78
N ILE A 279 15.96 -0.89 -18.20
CA ILE A 279 14.74 -0.39 -17.53
C ILE A 279 14.56 -1.06 -16.17
N VAL A 280 14.59 -2.38 -16.12
CA VAL A 280 14.28 -3.13 -14.89
C VAL A 280 15.31 -2.88 -13.80
N TYR A 281 16.59 -2.93 -14.13
CA TYR A 281 17.64 -2.67 -13.15
C TYR A 281 17.64 -1.22 -12.68
N SER A 282 17.37 -0.25 -13.56
CA SER A 282 17.27 1.15 -13.15
C SER A 282 16.13 1.40 -12.16
N ILE A 283 14.95 0.84 -12.43
CA ILE A 283 13.76 1.03 -11.58
C ILE A 283 13.90 0.32 -10.23
N ASN A 284 14.65 -0.79 -10.17
CA ASN A 284 14.93 -1.47 -8.90
C ASN A 284 15.99 -0.78 -8.04
N GLN A 285 16.65 0.26 -8.54
CA GLN A 285 17.61 1.02 -7.71
C GLN A 285 16.86 1.93 -6.74
N PRO A 286 17.23 1.95 -5.45
CA PRO A 286 16.73 2.93 -4.51
C PRO A 286 17.11 4.35 -4.93
N THR A 287 16.13 5.26 -4.91
CA THR A 287 16.35 6.65 -5.33
C THR A 287 15.99 7.65 -4.24
N GLY A 288 16.64 8.81 -4.25
CA GLY A 288 16.37 9.91 -3.33
C GLY A 288 14.97 10.48 -3.45
N ALA A 289 14.35 10.43 -4.65
CA ALA A 289 13.00 10.91 -4.91
C ALA A 289 11.92 10.19 -4.08
N ARG A 290 12.22 9.00 -3.55
CA ARG A 290 11.32 8.21 -2.71
C ARG A 290 11.94 7.83 -1.37
N ASN A 291 12.68 8.71 -0.75
CA ASN A 291 13.34 8.44 0.53
C ASN A 291 14.17 7.14 0.52
N TYR A 292 14.95 6.96 -0.56
CA TYR A 292 15.79 5.79 -0.77
C TYR A 292 15.04 4.46 -0.88
N GLN A 293 13.90 4.48 -1.57
CA GLN A 293 13.10 3.30 -1.90
C GLN A 293 13.16 3.04 -3.40
N ALA A 294 13.08 1.77 -3.80
CA ALA A 294 12.79 1.42 -5.18
C ALA A 294 11.36 1.83 -5.55
N VAL A 295 11.12 2.09 -6.83
CA VAL A 295 9.77 2.40 -7.31
C VAL A 295 8.91 1.14 -7.23
N PHE A 296 7.75 1.23 -6.58
CA PHE A 296 6.75 0.17 -6.60
C PHE A 296 6.06 0.16 -7.97
N TRP A 297 6.77 -0.39 -8.96
CA TRP A 297 6.35 -0.44 -10.35
C TRP A 297 5.57 -1.70 -10.67
N ASN A 298 4.49 -1.55 -11.47
CA ASN A 298 3.66 -2.66 -11.92
C ASN A 298 3.54 -2.65 -13.44
N VAL A 299 3.52 -3.83 -14.03
CA VAL A 299 3.26 -4.06 -15.45
C VAL A 299 2.14 -5.07 -15.64
N ALA A 300 1.44 -4.99 -16.77
CA ALA A 300 0.39 -5.92 -17.13
C ALA A 300 0.71 -6.62 -18.45
N TYR A 301 0.26 -7.86 -18.54
CA TYR A 301 0.22 -8.69 -19.76
C TYR A 301 -1.24 -9.01 -20.06
N TYR A 302 -1.54 -9.21 -21.31
CA TYR A 302 -2.88 -9.43 -21.81
C TYR A 302 -2.94 -10.65 -22.69
N ASP A 303 -4.01 -11.44 -22.62
CA ASP A 303 -4.40 -12.30 -23.72
C ASP A 303 -5.01 -11.47 -24.87
N LYS A 304 -5.21 -12.10 -26.02
CA LYS A 304 -5.70 -11.38 -27.20
C LYS A 304 -7.08 -10.75 -27.00
N PRO A 305 -8.09 -11.46 -26.47
CA PRO A 305 -9.43 -10.87 -26.25
C PRO A 305 -9.40 -9.67 -25.30
N TYR A 306 -8.60 -9.75 -24.24
CA TYR A 306 -8.44 -8.66 -23.28
C TYR A 306 -7.81 -7.42 -23.92
N PHE A 307 -6.72 -7.65 -24.66
CA PHE A 307 -6.02 -6.59 -25.38
C PHE A 307 -6.92 -5.91 -26.43
N GLU A 308 -7.66 -6.67 -27.23
CA GLU A 308 -8.57 -6.12 -28.24
C GLU A 308 -9.67 -5.27 -27.61
N SER A 309 -10.21 -5.69 -26.46
CA SER A 309 -11.22 -4.93 -25.73
C SER A 309 -10.68 -3.62 -25.14
N LEU A 310 -9.46 -3.60 -24.60
CA LEU A 310 -8.87 -2.41 -24.02
C LEU A 310 -8.25 -1.45 -25.03
N PHE A 311 -7.59 -1.98 -26.07
CA PHE A 311 -6.72 -1.21 -26.96
C PHE A 311 -7.08 -1.35 -28.45
N GLY A 312 -8.18 -2.02 -28.79
CA GLY A 312 -8.60 -2.20 -30.20
C GLY A 312 -8.83 -0.89 -30.96
N ASP A 313 -9.31 0.13 -30.25
CA ASP A 313 -9.53 1.48 -30.81
C ASP A 313 -8.40 2.46 -30.51
N PHE A 314 -7.35 2.02 -29.82
CA PHE A 314 -6.22 2.87 -29.50
C PHE A 314 -5.44 3.26 -30.76
N MET A 315 -4.97 4.49 -30.81
CA MET A 315 -4.07 5.01 -31.86
C MET A 315 -2.87 5.73 -31.23
N PHE A 316 -1.68 5.41 -31.73
CA PHE A 316 -0.48 6.16 -31.40
C PHE A 316 -0.52 7.57 -32.01
N PRO A 317 0.35 8.51 -31.55
CA PRO A 317 0.37 9.89 -32.05
C PRO A 317 0.56 10.02 -33.57
N ASP A 318 1.16 9.03 -34.22
CA ASP A 318 1.35 8.98 -35.71
C ASP A 318 0.17 8.35 -36.45
N GLY A 319 -0.92 8.01 -35.75
CA GLY A 319 -2.12 7.40 -36.31
C GLY A 319 -2.02 5.88 -36.51
N SER A 320 -0.90 5.25 -36.19
CA SER A 320 -0.77 3.79 -36.24
C SER A 320 -1.52 3.11 -35.09
N LYS A 321 -1.96 1.85 -35.33
CA LYS A 321 -2.60 1.02 -34.29
C LYS A 321 -1.59 0.08 -33.63
N PRO A 322 -1.86 -0.38 -32.39
CA PRO A 322 -1.04 -1.40 -31.75
C PRO A 322 -1.05 -2.72 -32.55
N ASP A 323 0.15 -3.31 -32.73
CA ASP A 323 0.29 -4.64 -33.35
C ASP A 323 0.25 -5.73 -32.28
N TRP A 324 -0.73 -6.60 -32.35
CA TRP A 324 -0.88 -7.71 -31.42
C TRP A 324 0.22 -8.76 -31.59
N ASN A 325 0.64 -9.08 -32.80
CA ASN A 325 1.58 -10.18 -33.04
C ASN A 325 2.96 -9.87 -32.42
N GLY A 326 3.47 -8.69 -32.66
CA GLY A 326 4.70 -8.22 -32.02
C GLY A 326 4.55 -8.09 -30.52
N LEU A 327 3.42 -7.53 -30.05
CA LEU A 327 3.16 -7.41 -28.60
C LEU A 327 3.06 -8.78 -27.92
N SER A 328 2.34 -9.74 -28.49
CA SER A 328 2.21 -11.09 -27.94
C SER A 328 3.58 -11.75 -27.79
N TRP A 329 4.44 -11.65 -28.83
CA TRP A 329 5.80 -12.15 -28.78
C TRP A 329 6.62 -11.43 -27.69
N LEU A 330 6.56 -10.11 -27.63
CA LEU A 330 7.31 -9.28 -26.68
C LEU A 330 6.92 -9.56 -25.23
N GLN A 331 5.63 -9.70 -24.93
CA GLN A 331 5.13 -10.07 -23.62
C GLN A 331 5.71 -11.41 -23.14
N LYS A 332 5.62 -12.44 -24.00
CA LYS A 332 6.19 -13.76 -23.68
C LYS A 332 7.70 -13.69 -23.52
N ARG A 333 8.38 -12.91 -24.34
CA ARG A 333 9.83 -12.73 -24.27
C ARG A 333 10.27 -12.02 -22.99
N PHE A 334 9.53 -10.98 -22.56
CA PHE A 334 9.81 -10.25 -21.33
C PHE A 334 9.60 -11.14 -20.10
N MET A 335 8.48 -11.87 -19.99
CA MET A 335 8.23 -12.80 -18.88
C MET A 335 9.31 -13.86 -18.75
N LYS A 336 9.68 -14.52 -19.85
CA LYS A 336 10.73 -15.56 -19.87
C LYS A 336 12.09 -14.99 -19.46
N TRP A 337 12.43 -13.80 -19.95
CA TRP A 337 13.65 -13.12 -19.57
C TRP A 337 13.66 -12.76 -18.09
N PHE A 338 12.60 -12.15 -17.58
CA PHE A 338 12.51 -11.69 -16.19
C PHE A 338 12.50 -12.87 -15.21
N ASN A 339 11.83 -13.97 -15.57
CA ASN A 339 11.87 -15.22 -14.81
C ASN A 339 13.30 -15.77 -14.65
N LYS A 340 14.08 -15.73 -15.72
CA LYS A 340 15.49 -16.12 -15.71
C LYS A 340 16.35 -15.11 -14.95
N GLU A 341 16.09 -13.84 -15.09
CA GLU A 341 16.89 -12.78 -14.44
C GLU A 341 16.78 -12.83 -12.91
N ARG A 342 15.60 -13.16 -12.40
CA ARG A 342 15.34 -13.38 -10.95
C ARG A 342 16.13 -14.54 -10.33
N THR A 343 16.78 -15.40 -11.10
CA THR A 343 17.73 -16.39 -10.55
C THR A 343 19.15 -15.85 -10.39
N LYS A 344 19.44 -14.68 -10.93
CA LYS A 344 20.75 -14.04 -10.81
C LYS A 344 20.81 -13.03 -9.65
N THR A 345 19.72 -12.32 -9.43
CA THR A 345 19.62 -11.29 -8.39
C THR A 345 18.17 -11.12 -7.92
N VAL A 346 18.01 -10.56 -6.73
CA VAL A 346 16.69 -10.23 -6.18
C VAL A 346 16.13 -9.00 -6.89
N LEU A 347 15.16 -9.22 -7.78
CA LEU A 347 14.42 -8.16 -8.47
C LEU A 347 12.98 -8.16 -8.00
N THR A 348 12.64 -7.23 -7.12
CA THR A 348 11.29 -7.08 -6.57
C THR A 348 10.32 -6.57 -7.63
N PHE A 349 10.75 -5.63 -8.46
CA PHE A 349 9.93 -4.95 -9.47
C PHE A 349 10.37 -5.26 -10.90
N PRO A 350 9.42 -5.25 -11.85
CA PRO A 350 7.99 -4.96 -11.69
C PRO A 350 7.23 -6.05 -10.94
N VAL A 351 6.13 -5.65 -10.27
CA VAL A 351 5.05 -6.59 -9.97
C VAL A 351 4.30 -6.83 -11.27
N GLU A 352 4.11 -8.08 -11.61
CA GLU A 352 3.54 -8.50 -12.88
C GLU A 352 2.12 -9.02 -12.69
N THR A 353 1.22 -8.63 -13.57
CA THR A 353 -0.17 -9.13 -13.61
C THR A 353 -0.49 -9.63 -15.00
N MET A 354 -0.84 -10.91 -15.12
CA MET A 354 -1.39 -11.53 -16.32
C MET A 354 -2.90 -11.38 -16.33
N ALA A 355 -3.44 -10.58 -17.23
CA ALA A 355 -4.87 -10.37 -17.39
C ALA A 355 -5.43 -11.32 -18.46
N LEU A 356 -6.36 -12.18 -18.07
CA LEU A 356 -6.99 -13.21 -18.91
C LEU A 356 -8.49 -13.03 -18.91
N LEU A 357 -9.14 -13.14 -20.05
CA LEU A 357 -10.58 -13.31 -20.13
C LEU A 357 -10.98 -14.78 -19.99
N ALA A 358 -11.97 -15.03 -19.12
CA ALA A 358 -12.52 -16.36 -18.86
C ALA A 358 -14.01 -16.39 -19.16
N LYS A 359 -14.47 -17.52 -19.69
CA LYS A 359 -15.89 -17.79 -19.94
C LYS A 359 -16.15 -19.29 -19.76
N ASP A 360 -17.33 -19.62 -19.25
CA ASP A 360 -17.77 -21.01 -19.09
C ASP A 360 -16.76 -21.89 -18.31
N GLY A 361 -16.13 -21.31 -17.26
CA GLY A 361 -15.19 -21.99 -16.38
C GLY A 361 -13.79 -22.24 -16.97
N ASP A 362 -13.39 -21.53 -18.03
CA ASP A 362 -12.04 -21.63 -18.59
C ASP A 362 -11.60 -20.31 -19.25
N VAL A 363 -10.28 -20.14 -19.43
CA VAL A 363 -9.69 -19.04 -20.18
C VAL A 363 -10.13 -19.12 -21.66
N ILE A 364 -10.56 -18.00 -22.23
CA ILE A 364 -11.02 -17.91 -23.63
C ILE A 364 -9.86 -18.21 -24.58
N ASP A 365 -8.72 -17.53 -24.40
CA ASP A 365 -7.50 -17.76 -25.19
C ASP A 365 -6.71 -18.93 -24.58
N LYS A 366 -6.85 -20.10 -25.20
CA LYS A 366 -6.21 -21.34 -24.72
C LYS A 366 -4.68 -21.26 -24.78
N GLU A 367 -4.12 -20.60 -25.78
CA GLU A 367 -2.68 -20.42 -25.93
C GLU A 367 -2.11 -19.63 -24.76
N TRP A 368 -2.77 -18.53 -24.37
CA TRP A 368 -2.37 -17.70 -23.22
C TRP A 368 -2.63 -18.40 -21.89
N GLY A 369 -3.71 -19.19 -21.78
CA GLY A 369 -3.92 -20.04 -20.62
C GLY A 369 -2.83 -21.08 -20.43
N ASP A 370 -2.39 -21.73 -21.51
CA ASP A 370 -1.29 -22.70 -21.52
C ASP A 370 0.06 -22.04 -21.23
N PHE A 371 0.32 -20.85 -21.78
CA PHE A 371 1.53 -20.07 -21.50
C PHE A 371 1.58 -19.60 -20.04
N THR A 372 0.46 -19.17 -19.48
CA THR A 372 0.37 -18.79 -18.05
C THR A 372 0.71 -19.98 -17.14
N ALA A 373 0.16 -21.16 -17.44
CA ALA A 373 0.46 -22.38 -16.71
C ALA A 373 1.92 -22.82 -16.87
N GLU A 374 2.52 -22.64 -18.07
CA GLU A 374 3.94 -22.88 -18.33
C GLU A 374 4.82 -21.99 -17.45
N MET A 375 4.56 -20.69 -17.43
CA MET A 375 5.34 -19.75 -16.63
C MET A 375 5.30 -20.08 -15.12
N TYR A 376 4.13 -20.46 -14.59
CA TYR A 376 4.03 -20.95 -13.22
C TYR A 376 4.85 -22.25 -12.99
N SER A 377 4.79 -23.20 -13.94
CA SER A 377 5.56 -24.46 -13.83
C SER A 377 7.07 -24.24 -13.93
N GLU A 378 7.53 -23.17 -14.57
CA GLU A 378 8.93 -22.73 -14.59
C GLU A 378 9.33 -21.91 -13.36
N GLY A 379 8.44 -21.79 -12.38
CA GLY A 379 8.69 -21.06 -11.11
C GLY A 379 8.70 -19.55 -11.26
N HIS A 380 8.00 -19.00 -12.24
CA HIS A 380 7.82 -17.57 -12.32
C HIS A 380 6.76 -17.07 -11.32
N SER A 381 7.04 -15.99 -10.61
CA SER A 381 6.14 -15.41 -9.61
C SER A 381 5.48 -14.16 -10.15
N PHE A 382 4.20 -14.24 -10.45
CA PHE A 382 3.35 -13.15 -10.95
C PHE A 382 1.91 -13.34 -10.47
N PHE A 383 1.06 -12.32 -10.62
CA PHE A 383 -0.37 -12.44 -10.37
C PHE A 383 -1.11 -12.78 -11.65
N THR A 384 -2.18 -13.56 -11.52
CA THR A 384 -3.20 -13.72 -12.57
C THR A 384 -4.43 -12.94 -12.17
N TYR A 385 -4.89 -12.06 -13.06
CA TYR A 385 -6.19 -11.43 -13.00
C TYR A 385 -7.10 -12.07 -14.03
N MET A 386 -8.24 -12.57 -13.59
CA MET A 386 -9.19 -13.29 -14.45
C MET A 386 -10.56 -12.65 -14.35
N SER A 387 -11.17 -12.32 -15.47
CA SER A 387 -12.47 -11.67 -15.53
C SER A 387 -13.30 -12.24 -16.68
N ASP A 388 -14.59 -12.12 -16.60
CA ASP A 388 -15.53 -12.45 -17.67
C ASP A 388 -15.70 -11.31 -18.70
N ASN A 389 -15.20 -10.12 -18.36
CA ASN A 389 -15.18 -8.95 -19.23
C ASN A 389 -13.88 -8.15 -19.03
N ALA A 390 -13.55 -7.29 -19.98
CA ALA A 390 -12.37 -6.43 -19.90
C ALA A 390 -12.64 -5.07 -19.25
N ASP A 391 -13.78 -4.88 -18.60
CA ASP A 391 -14.18 -3.61 -17.98
C ASP A 391 -13.43 -3.32 -16.67
N SER A 392 -12.58 -4.24 -16.24
CA SER A 392 -11.77 -4.06 -15.05
C SER A 392 -10.37 -4.63 -15.25
N LEU A 393 -9.38 -4.04 -14.59
CA LEU A 393 -8.01 -4.51 -14.56
C LEU A 393 -7.48 -4.37 -13.14
N SER A 394 -6.85 -5.40 -12.62
CA SER A 394 -6.13 -5.30 -11.36
C SER A 394 -4.77 -4.68 -11.59
N SER A 395 -4.50 -3.59 -10.90
CA SER A 395 -3.20 -2.95 -10.83
C SER A 395 -2.80 -2.79 -9.37
N CYS A 396 -1.50 -2.81 -9.08
CA CYS A 396 -1.02 -2.79 -7.72
C CYS A 396 -1.29 -4.10 -6.94
N CYS A 397 -1.16 -4.08 -5.61
CA CYS A 397 -1.19 -5.29 -4.78
C CYS A 397 -2.54 -6.03 -4.79
N ARG A 398 -3.66 -5.33 -4.94
CA ARG A 398 -5.03 -5.88 -4.92
C ARG A 398 -6.06 -4.99 -5.58
N LEU A 399 -5.71 -3.75 -5.91
CA LEU A 399 -6.64 -2.76 -6.39
C LEU A 399 -7.24 -3.21 -7.73
N ARG A 400 -8.53 -3.52 -7.72
CA ARG A 400 -9.35 -3.71 -8.91
C ARG A 400 -9.89 -2.36 -9.34
N ASN A 401 -9.73 -2.05 -10.61
CA ASN A 401 -10.21 -0.81 -11.21
C ASN A 401 -11.34 -1.16 -12.17
N GLU A 402 -12.55 -0.69 -11.91
CA GLU A 402 -13.66 -0.79 -12.84
C GLU A 402 -13.55 0.27 -13.94
N ILE A 403 -13.66 -0.19 -15.19
CA ILE A 403 -13.50 0.65 -16.38
C ILE A 403 -14.88 1.06 -16.96
N GLN A 404 -15.97 0.56 -16.41
CA GLN A 404 -17.34 0.55 -16.95
C GLN A 404 -17.98 1.90 -17.36
N ASP A 405 -17.45 3.05 -17.01
CA ASP A 405 -18.03 4.35 -17.40
C ASP A 405 -17.15 5.11 -18.40
N ASN A 406 -16.48 4.41 -19.28
CA ASN A 406 -15.52 4.96 -20.24
C ASN A 406 -16.12 5.58 -21.51
N GLY A 407 -17.32 6.14 -21.46
CA GLY A 407 -17.85 6.95 -22.58
C GLY A 407 -16.93 8.11 -23.03
N PHE A 408 -15.83 8.35 -22.32
CA PHE A 408 -14.85 9.39 -22.63
C PHE A 408 -13.48 8.85 -23.07
N SER A 409 -13.26 7.54 -23.01
CA SER A 409 -11.98 6.90 -23.35
C SER A 409 -11.69 6.89 -24.87
N TYR A 410 -12.70 7.14 -25.68
CA TYR A 410 -12.58 7.19 -27.12
C TYR A 410 -11.87 8.43 -27.66
N THR A 411 -11.65 9.44 -26.85
CA THR A 411 -11.23 10.72 -27.39
C THR A 411 -9.74 10.96 -27.42
N LEU A 412 -8.86 10.16 -26.83
CA LEU A 412 -7.41 10.44 -26.89
C LEU A 412 -6.50 9.22 -26.59
N GLY A 413 -6.87 8.00 -26.97
CA GLY A 413 -5.94 6.85 -26.93
C GLY A 413 -5.56 6.34 -25.52
N ALA A 414 -6.26 6.72 -24.47
CA ALA A 414 -5.90 6.38 -23.09
C ALA A 414 -6.38 5.01 -22.61
N GLY A 415 -6.96 4.15 -23.46
CA GLY A 415 -7.30 2.75 -23.18
C GLY A 415 -8.00 2.43 -21.84
N GLY A 416 -8.54 3.42 -21.14
CA GLY A 416 -9.23 3.22 -19.87
C GLY A 416 -8.36 2.87 -18.65
N VAL A 417 -7.05 2.90 -18.77
CA VAL A 417 -6.09 2.44 -17.73
C VAL A 417 -5.76 3.48 -16.66
N SER A 418 -6.23 4.72 -16.80
CA SER A 418 -5.91 5.85 -15.90
C SER A 418 -6.78 5.83 -14.63
N THR A 419 -6.57 4.87 -13.76
CA THR A 419 -7.34 4.66 -12.51
C THR A 419 -6.42 4.54 -11.29
N GLY A 420 -6.97 4.33 -10.11
CA GLY A 420 -6.17 4.12 -8.89
C GLY A 420 -6.94 4.46 -7.62
N SER A 421 -6.22 4.66 -6.53
CA SER A 421 -6.79 5.10 -5.26
C SER A 421 -6.19 6.43 -4.83
N LYS A 422 -7.04 7.40 -4.51
CA LYS A 422 -6.63 8.69 -3.93
C LYS A 422 -6.21 8.54 -2.48
N SER A 423 -6.89 7.67 -1.76
CA SER A 423 -6.77 7.55 -0.31
C SER A 423 -7.34 6.23 0.17
N VAL A 424 -6.75 5.68 1.22
CA VAL A 424 -7.25 4.49 1.90
C VAL A 424 -7.53 4.82 3.37
N LEU A 425 -8.71 4.45 3.84
CA LEU A 425 -9.09 4.49 5.24
C LEU A 425 -9.56 3.09 5.64
N THR A 426 -8.84 2.44 6.54
CA THR A 426 -9.05 1.04 6.91
C THR A 426 -9.85 0.91 8.20
N ILE A 427 -10.89 0.09 8.19
CA ILE A 427 -11.71 -0.25 9.35
C ILE A 427 -11.12 -1.48 10.03
N ASN A 428 -10.92 -1.42 11.36
CA ASN A 428 -10.61 -2.57 12.19
C ASN A 428 -11.90 -3.32 12.53
N LEU A 429 -12.28 -4.27 11.67
CA LEU A 429 -13.53 -5.02 11.83
C LEU A 429 -13.54 -5.83 13.13
N ASN A 430 -12.41 -6.42 13.54
CA ASN A 430 -12.33 -7.18 14.77
C ASN A 430 -12.69 -6.32 15.99
N ARG A 431 -12.10 -5.13 16.09
CA ARG A 431 -12.39 -4.19 17.20
C ARG A 431 -13.84 -3.70 17.15
N CYS A 432 -14.32 -3.27 15.98
CA CYS A 432 -15.67 -2.74 15.83
C CYS A 432 -16.73 -3.75 16.25
N ILE A 433 -16.63 -4.99 15.78
CA ILE A 433 -17.61 -6.05 16.09
C ILE A 433 -17.54 -6.43 17.57
N GLN A 434 -16.33 -6.63 18.11
CA GLN A 434 -16.19 -6.94 19.54
C GLN A 434 -16.69 -5.82 20.44
N TYR A 435 -16.42 -4.56 20.09
CA TYR A 435 -16.92 -3.42 20.85
C TYR A 435 -18.45 -3.40 20.87
N ALA A 436 -19.08 -3.56 19.73
CA ALA A 436 -20.54 -3.60 19.63
C ALA A 436 -21.13 -4.72 20.50
N VAL A 437 -20.65 -5.94 20.34
CA VAL A 437 -21.13 -7.10 21.12
C VAL A 437 -20.93 -6.93 22.62
N LYS A 438 -19.73 -6.47 23.05
CA LYS A 438 -19.41 -6.23 24.48
C LYS A 438 -20.29 -5.16 25.11
N ASN A 439 -20.79 -4.21 24.31
CA ASN A 439 -21.67 -3.12 24.79
C ASN A 439 -23.16 -3.40 24.53
N GLY A 440 -23.54 -4.60 24.07
CA GLY A 440 -24.92 -4.97 23.81
C GLY A 440 -25.55 -4.25 22.62
N LEU A 441 -24.73 -3.75 21.67
CA LEU A 441 -25.15 -3.10 20.44
C LEU A 441 -25.26 -4.12 19.31
N ASP A 442 -26.16 -3.87 18.35
CA ASP A 442 -26.13 -4.61 17.08
C ASP A 442 -24.84 -4.21 16.30
N TYR A 443 -24.06 -5.21 15.93
CA TYR A 443 -22.78 -4.93 15.29
C TYR A 443 -22.94 -4.37 13.87
N ALA A 444 -24.05 -4.68 13.17
CA ALA A 444 -24.29 -4.15 11.83
C ALA A 444 -24.69 -2.67 11.87
N ASP A 445 -25.48 -2.26 12.89
CA ASP A 445 -25.82 -0.86 13.11
C ASP A 445 -24.57 -0.06 13.50
N TYR A 446 -23.77 -0.55 14.45
CA TYR A 446 -22.52 0.13 14.84
C TYR A 446 -21.50 0.23 13.69
N LEU A 447 -21.34 -0.86 12.92
CA LEU A 447 -20.50 -0.81 11.70
C LEU A 447 -21.02 0.21 10.69
N SER A 448 -22.34 0.33 10.54
CA SER A 448 -22.94 1.32 9.63
C SER A 448 -22.58 2.75 10.02
N GLU A 449 -22.56 3.08 11.31
CA GLU A 449 -22.10 4.38 11.81
C GLU A 449 -20.62 4.62 11.50
N VAL A 450 -19.75 3.65 11.77
CA VAL A 450 -18.31 3.75 11.48
C VAL A 450 -18.05 3.88 9.97
N ILE A 451 -18.77 3.13 9.14
CA ILE A 451 -18.65 3.17 7.67
C ILE A 451 -19.09 4.54 7.14
N ASP A 452 -20.21 5.07 7.63
CA ASP A 452 -20.70 6.41 7.27
C ASP A 452 -19.67 7.50 7.60
N LEU A 453 -19.09 7.44 8.79
CA LEU A 453 -17.99 8.32 9.19
C LEU A 453 -16.80 8.22 8.22
N CYS A 454 -16.40 7.00 7.86
CA CYS A 454 -15.28 6.79 6.93
C CYS A 454 -15.55 7.45 5.56
N HIS A 455 -16.78 7.38 5.06
CA HIS A 455 -17.16 8.03 3.80
C HIS A 455 -17.06 9.56 3.90
N LYS A 456 -17.56 10.16 4.98
CA LYS A 456 -17.45 11.60 5.24
C LYS A 456 -15.98 12.05 5.31
N VAL A 457 -15.14 11.31 6.01
CA VAL A 457 -13.69 11.57 6.10
C VAL A 457 -13.02 11.49 4.73
N GLN A 458 -13.34 10.49 3.93
CA GLN A 458 -12.79 10.33 2.58
C GLN A 458 -13.26 11.45 1.63
N LEU A 459 -14.50 11.93 1.75
CA LEU A 459 -14.97 13.11 1.01
C LEU A 459 -14.18 14.37 1.39
N ALA A 460 -13.94 14.59 2.68
CA ALA A 460 -13.12 15.71 3.13
C ALA A 460 -11.68 15.64 2.59
N TYR A 461 -11.09 14.45 2.56
CA TYR A 461 -9.78 14.24 1.96
C TYR A 461 -9.77 14.54 0.45
N ASN A 462 -10.80 14.12 -0.27
CA ASN A 462 -10.96 14.42 -1.70
C ASN A 462 -11.00 15.94 -1.96
N GLU A 463 -11.69 16.70 -1.13
CA GLU A 463 -11.72 18.18 -1.27
C GLU A 463 -10.35 18.82 -0.98
N ASN A 464 -9.56 18.27 -0.04
CA ASN A 464 -8.17 18.71 0.15
C ASN A 464 -7.31 18.45 -1.10
N LEU A 465 -7.46 17.29 -1.75
CA LEU A 465 -6.74 16.99 -3.00
C LEU A 465 -7.17 17.94 -4.14
N LYS A 466 -8.47 18.22 -4.28
CA LYS A 466 -8.97 19.18 -5.28
C LYS A 466 -8.38 20.59 -5.05
N GLU A 467 -8.25 21.00 -3.80
CA GLU A 467 -7.64 22.29 -3.47
C GLU A 467 -6.15 22.32 -3.83
N LEU A 468 -5.41 21.24 -3.50
CA LEU A 468 -4.00 21.11 -3.89
C LEU A 468 -3.83 21.10 -5.42
N GLN A 469 -4.73 20.43 -6.15
CA GLN A 469 -4.72 20.45 -7.61
C GLN A 469 -4.92 21.87 -8.15
N LYS A 470 -5.91 22.63 -7.66
CA LYS A 470 -6.13 24.02 -8.07
C LYS A 470 -4.91 24.92 -7.87
N GLN A 471 -4.08 24.59 -6.88
CA GLN A 471 -2.83 25.31 -6.59
C GLN A 471 -1.64 24.79 -7.40
N GLY A 472 -1.84 23.86 -8.34
CA GLY A 472 -0.80 23.30 -9.19
C GLY A 472 0.14 22.30 -8.49
N MET A 473 -0.23 21.81 -7.29
CA MET A 473 0.60 20.88 -6.50
C MET A 473 0.48 19.42 -6.96
N LEU A 474 -0.49 19.10 -7.82
CA LEU A 474 -0.77 17.74 -8.31
C LEU A 474 -0.74 17.68 -9.85
N PRO A 475 0.43 17.91 -10.48
CA PRO A 475 0.53 18.06 -11.93
C PRO A 475 0.19 16.80 -12.72
N LEU A 476 0.19 15.61 -12.11
CA LEU A 476 -0.22 14.38 -12.79
C LEU A 476 -1.68 14.40 -13.27
N PHE A 477 -2.56 15.08 -12.51
CA PHE A 477 -3.96 15.26 -12.90
C PHE A 477 -4.08 16.26 -14.05
N ASP A 478 -3.41 17.41 -13.96
CA ASP A 478 -3.48 18.48 -14.95
C ASP A 478 -2.81 18.09 -16.27
N ALA A 479 -1.75 17.30 -16.20
CA ALA A 479 -1.06 16.74 -17.36
C ALA A 479 -1.77 15.54 -18.02
N GLY A 480 -2.84 15.02 -17.40
CA GLY A 480 -3.65 13.94 -17.97
C GLY A 480 -3.13 12.52 -17.77
N TYR A 481 -2.12 12.30 -16.91
CA TYR A 481 -1.64 10.94 -16.58
C TYR A 481 -2.68 10.14 -15.79
N ILE A 482 -3.44 10.82 -14.94
CA ILE A 482 -4.54 10.29 -14.14
C ILE A 482 -5.71 11.29 -14.13
N ASN A 483 -6.91 10.80 -13.79
CA ASN A 483 -8.11 11.63 -13.74
C ASN A 483 -8.71 11.60 -12.33
N MET A 484 -9.00 12.79 -11.77
CA MET A 484 -9.51 12.94 -10.40
C MET A 484 -10.83 12.19 -10.17
N SER A 485 -11.75 12.22 -11.13
CA SER A 485 -13.05 11.54 -11.04
C SER A 485 -12.98 10.02 -11.20
N ARG A 486 -11.87 9.49 -11.71
CA ARG A 486 -11.65 8.06 -11.93
C ARG A 486 -10.76 7.40 -10.88
N GLN A 487 -10.27 8.16 -9.90
CA GLN A 487 -9.54 7.63 -8.77
C GLN A 487 -10.50 7.34 -7.62
N TYR A 488 -10.36 6.17 -7.01
CA TYR A 488 -11.21 5.74 -5.91
C TYR A 488 -10.81 6.36 -4.57
N LEU A 489 -11.81 6.55 -3.72
CA LEU A 489 -11.65 6.70 -2.29
C LEU A 489 -11.90 5.31 -1.69
N THR A 490 -10.85 4.67 -1.21
CA THR A 490 -10.91 3.27 -0.79
C THR A 490 -11.31 3.15 0.68
N ILE A 491 -12.34 2.37 0.94
CA ILE A 491 -12.66 1.87 2.28
C ILE A 491 -11.95 0.53 2.43
N GLY A 492 -10.88 0.53 3.21
CA GLY A 492 -10.14 -0.68 3.52
C GLY A 492 -10.79 -1.46 4.66
N VAL A 493 -10.67 -2.77 4.63
CA VAL A 493 -11.11 -3.64 5.73
C VAL A 493 -9.97 -4.55 6.18
N ASN A 494 -9.89 -4.79 7.50
CA ASN A 494 -8.91 -5.70 8.10
C ASN A 494 -9.52 -6.34 9.36
N GLY A 495 -9.09 -7.55 9.73
CA GLY A 495 -9.61 -8.26 10.91
C GLY A 495 -10.95 -8.95 10.70
N LEU A 496 -11.35 -9.26 9.45
CA LEU A 496 -12.60 -9.94 9.14
C LEU A 496 -12.63 -11.37 9.69
N VAL A 497 -11.57 -12.12 9.47
CA VAL A 497 -11.41 -13.51 9.95
C VAL A 497 -11.40 -13.55 11.47
N GLU A 498 -10.65 -12.67 12.10
CA GLU A 498 -10.53 -12.56 13.55
C GLU A 498 -11.88 -12.20 14.21
N ALA A 499 -12.66 -11.33 13.58
CA ALA A 499 -14.01 -11.02 14.02
C ALA A 499 -14.96 -12.22 13.90
N ALA A 500 -14.86 -13.00 12.82
CA ALA A 500 -15.64 -14.21 12.64
C ALA A 500 -15.28 -15.29 13.68
N GLU A 501 -13.99 -15.47 13.98
CA GLU A 501 -13.54 -16.36 15.06
C GLU A 501 -14.08 -15.93 16.44
N PHE A 502 -14.07 -14.62 16.73
CA PHE A 502 -14.68 -14.08 17.96
C PHE A 502 -16.18 -14.39 18.04
N MET A 503 -16.90 -14.32 16.91
CA MET A 503 -18.32 -14.68 16.82
C MET A 503 -18.58 -16.19 16.91
N GLY A 504 -17.52 -17.02 17.04
CA GLY A 504 -17.61 -18.46 17.14
C GLY A 504 -17.87 -19.17 15.80
N LEU A 505 -17.63 -18.51 14.67
CA LEU A 505 -17.82 -19.09 13.35
C LEU A 505 -16.62 -19.96 12.94
N LYS A 506 -16.90 -21.08 12.29
CA LYS A 506 -15.85 -21.90 11.69
C LYS A 506 -15.40 -21.25 10.39
N ILE A 507 -14.07 -20.98 10.29
CA ILE A 507 -13.48 -20.37 9.09
C ILE A 507 -13.23 -21.45 8.04
N SER A 508 -14.21 -21.66 7.18
CA SER A 508 -14.19 -22.59 6.05
C SER A 508 -15.28 -22.20 5.05
N ASP A 509 -15.30 -22.84 3.88
CA ASP A 509 -16.41 -22.67 2.94
C ASP A 509 -17.69 -23.31 3.50
N ASN A 510 -18.51 -22.50 4.17
CA ASN A 510 -19.78 -22.87 4.76
C ASN A 510 -20.77 -21.70 4.78
N PRO A 511 -22.10 -21.99 4.83
CA PRO A 511 -23.14 -20.95 4.74
C PRO A 511 -23.06 -19.88 5.84
N ASP A 512 -22.72 -20.24 7.07
CA ASP A 512 -22.73 -19.31 8.21
C ASP A 512 -21.60 -18.29 8.06
N TYR A 513 -20.40 -18.75 7.72
CA TYR A 513 -19.26 -17.87 7.49
C TYR A 513 -19.47 -17.00 6.24
N LEU A 514 -19.95 -17.58 5.15
CA LEU A 514 -20.26 -16.82 3.93
C LEU A 514 -21.32 -15.74 4.21
N HIS A 515 -22.39 -16.06 4.93
CA HIS A 515 -23.41 -15.08 5.32
C HIS A 515 -22.81 -13.92 6.16
N PHE A 516 -21.95 -14.24 7.11
CA PHE A 516 -21.24 -13.23 7.89
C PHE A 516 -20.39 -12.30 7.00
N VAL A 517 -19.58 -12.87 6.10
CA VAL A 517 -18.75 -12.12 5.16
C VAL A 517 -19.61 -11.20 4.29
N GLN A 518 -20.65 -11.73 3.66
CA GLN A 518 -21.56 -10.97 2.81
C GLN A 518 -22.29 -9.87 3.58
N LYS A 519 -22.73 -10.14 4.80
CA LYS A 519 -23.39 -9.14 5.65
C LYS A 519 -22.44 -7.98 5.97
N VAL A 520 -21.21 -8.25 6.39
CA VAL A 520 -20.23 -7.22 6.76
C VAL A 520 -19.78 -6.41 5.55
N LEU A 521 -19.37 -7.07 4.47
CA LEU A 521 -18.87 -6.38 3.27
C LEU A 521 -20.00 -5.69 2.48
N GLY A 522 -21.22 -6.28 2.49
CA GLY A 522 -22.41 -5.68 1.88
C GLY A 522 -22.81 -4.34 2.52
N LEU A 523 -22.53 -4.13 3.82
CA LEU A 523 -22.70 -2.81 4.45
C LEU A 523 -21.79 -1.78 3.79
N VAL A 524 -20.51 -2.10 3.59
CA VAL A 524 -19.55 -1.17 2.95
C VAL A 524 -20.00 -0.85 1.53
N GLU A 525 -20.39 -1.85 0.75
CA GLU A 525 -20.87 -1.64 -0.63
C GLU A 525 -22.13 -0.76 -0.68
N LYS A 526 -23.07 -0.97 0.27
CA LYS A 526 -24.28 -0.14 0.39
C LYS A 526 -23.92 1.34 0.52
N PHE A 527 -22.99 1.67 1.41
CA PHE A 527 -22.54 3.06 1.60
C PHE A 527 -21.70 3.57 0.43
N ASN A 528 -20.87 2.72 -0.19
CA ASN A 528 -20.16 3.07 -1.43
C ASN A 528 -21.13 3.51 -2.52
N LYS A 529 -22.23 2.79 -2.72
CA LYS A 529 -23.30 3.16 -3.68
C LYS A 529 -24.03 4.45 -3.30
N GLN A 530 -24.28 4.66 -2.00
CA GLN A 530 -24.95 5.86 -1.49
C GLN A 530 -24.13 7.12 -1.69
N TYR A 531 -22.79 7.07 -1.47
CA TYR A 531 -21.91 8.22 -1.54
C TYR A 531 -21.29 8.46 -2.93
N ARG A 532 -21.37 7.47 -3.83
CA ARG A 532 -20.88 7.60 -5.22
C ARG A 532 -21.59 8.71 -5.97
N THR A 533 -20.80 9.50 -6.70
CA THR A 533 -21.29 10.52 -7.65
C THR A 533 -20.54 10.38 -8.98
N LYS A 534 -20.86 11.21 -9.97
CA LYS A 534 -20.11 11.28 -11.24
C LYS A 534 -18.65 11.71 -11.06
N GLU A 535 -18.36 12.45 -9.99
CA GLU A 535 -17.03 13.00 -9.70
C GLU A 535 -16.27 12.21 -8.62
N VAL A 536 -16.96 11.39 -7.86
CA VAL A 536 -16.39 10.69 -6.70
C VAL A 536 -16.76 9.21 -6.73
N MET A 537 -15.75 8.36 -6.74
CA MET A 537 -15.91 6.91 -6.73
C MET A 537 -15.39 6.32 -5.42
N PHE A 538 -16.07 5.28 -4.94
CA PHE A 538 -15.68 4.51 -3.77
C PHE A 538 -15.52 3.05 -4.13
N ASN A 539 -14.58 2.37 -3.46
CA ASN A 539 -14.45 0.92 -3.50
C ASN A 539 -14.17 0.35 -2.11
N CYS A 540 -14.32 -0.97 -1.98
CA CYS A 540 -13.97 -1.71 -0.78
C CYS A 540 -12.82 -2.67 -1.09
N GLU A 541 -11.77 -2.67 -0.26
CA GLU A 541 -10.59 -3.51 -0.45
C GLU A 541 -10.19 -4.23 0.83
N MET A 542 -9.87 -5.52 0.71
CA MET A 542 -9.18 -6.27 1.76
C MET A 542 -7.70 -5.82 1.79
N ILE A 543 -7.34 -4.96 2.73
CA ILE A 543 -6.03 -4.29 2.74
C ILE A 543 -4.89 -5.25 3.03
N PRO A 544 -3.90 -5.37 2.13
CA PRO A 544 -2.71 -6.19 2.34
C PRO A 544 -1.57 -5.47 3.06
N ALA A 545 -1.80 -4.27 3.57
CA ALA A 545 -0.75 -3.37 4.07
C ALA A 545 0.20 -4.06 5.05
N GLU A 546 1.49 -3.81 4.89
CA GLU A 546 2.56 -4.48 5.63
C GLU A 546 2.38 -4.40 7.15
N ASN A 547 1.98 -3.24 7.64
CA ASN A 547 1.94 -2.97 9.07
C ASN A 547 0.54 -2.88 9.69
N VAL A 548 -0.52 -2.64 8.92
CA VAL A 548 -1.84 -2.37 9.50
C VAL A 548 -2.38 -3.58 10.26
N GLY A 549 -2.23 -4.79 9.72
CA GLY A 549 -2.64 -6.02 10.40
C GLY A 549 -1.86 -6.28 11.70
N VAL A 550 -0.56 -5.97 11.70
CA VAL A 550 0.30 -6.05 12.91
C VAL A 550 -0.10 -5.01 13.94
N LYS A 551 -0.33 -3.76 13.52
CA LYS A 551 -0.75 -2.66 14.41
C LYS A 551 -2.11 -2.94 15.04
N HIS A 552 -3.11 -3.37 14.24
CA HIS A 552 -4.43 -3.71 14.75
C HIS A 552 -4.36 -4.83 15.78
N ALA A 553 -3.65 -5.92 15.50
CA ALA A 553 -3.48 -7.02 16.44
C ALA A 553 -2.80 -6.57 17.75
N LYS A 554 -1.76 -5.73 17.67
CA LYS A 554 -1.07 -5.18 18.82
C LYS A 554 -1.98 -4.30 19.66
N TRP A 555 -2.62 -3.29 19.08
CA TRP A 555 -3.51 -2.36 19.77
C TRP A 555 -4.73 -3.04 20.37
N ASP A 556 -5.32 -4.00 19.65
CA ASP A 556 -6.46 -4.76 20.16
C ASP A 556 -6.07 -5.59 21.38
N ARG A 557 -4.86 -6.19 21.37
CA ARG A 557 -4.34 -6.95 22.52
C ARG A 557 -4.06 -6.04 23.74
N GLU A 558 -3.45 -4.87 23.49
CA GLU A 558 -3.17 -3.89 24.55
C GLU A 558 -4.45 -3.39 25.21
N ASP A 559 -5.54 -3.26 24.44
CA ASP A 559 -6.85 -2.79 24.93
C ASP A 559 -7.79 -3.93 25.37
N GLY A 560 -7.31 -5.18 25.48
CA GLY A 560 -8.05 -6.33 26.04
C GLY A 560 -9.13 -6.90 25.11
N TYR A 561 -9.02 -6.73 23.80
CA TYR A 561 -9.84 -7.42 22.82
C TYR A 561 -9.32 -8.84 22.54
N PHE A 562 -10.16 -9.69 21.98
CA PHE A 562 -9.76 -11.01 21.50
C PHE A 562 -8.84 -10.87 20.29
N VAL A 563 -7.64 -11.45 20.38
CA VAL A 563 -6.60 -11.40 19.34
C VAL A 563 -5.98 -12.80 19.18
N PRO A 564 -6.40 -13.57 18.18
CA PRO A 564 -5.93 -14.96 18.02
C PRO A 564 -4.51 -15.07 17.44
N ARG A 565 -3.98 -14.01 16.80
CA ARG A 565 -2.67 -13.98 16.13
C ARG A 565 -1.99 -12.62 16.18
N ASP A 566 -0.69 -12.57 15.90
CA ASP A 566 0.11 -11.33 15.98
C ASP A 566 -0.03 -10.42 14.75
N CYS A 567 -0.65 -10.93 13.68
CA CYS A 567 -0.95 -10.18 12.47
C CYS A 567 -2.30 -10.62 11.92
N TYR A 568 -3.22 -9.68 11.74
CA TYR A 568 -4.54 -9.98 11.19
C TYR A 568 -4.45 -10.40 9.72
N ASN A 569 -5.24 -11.41 9.35
CA ASN A 569 -5.26 -11.93 7.99
C ASN A 569 -5.76 -10.91 6.97
N SER A 570 -5.21 -11.02 5.77
CA SER A 570 -5.67 -10.30 4.58
C SER A 570 -6.35 -11.24 3.57
N TYR A 571 -6.79 -12.42 4.03
CA TYR A 571 -7.46 -13.45 3.26
C TYR A 571 -8.79 -13.79 3.91
N PHE A 572 -9.65 -14.56 3.23
CA PHE A 572 -10.89 -15.08 3.80
C PHE A 572 -10.68 -16.36 4.62
N TYR A 573 -9.46 -16.85 4.75
CA TYR A 573 -9.08 -18.01 5.53
C TYR A 573 -7.87 -17.70 6.42
N VAL A 574 -7.64 -18.54 7.43
CA VAL A 574 -6.47 -18.43 8.28
C VAL A 574 -5.25 -18.98 7.55
N VAL A 575 -4.23 -18.15 7.35
CA VAL A 575 -3.05 -18.49 6.53
C VAL A 575 -2.18 -19.61 7.15
N GLU A 576 -2.34 -19.85 8.45
CA GLU A 576 -1.67 -20.90 9.22
C GLU A 576 -2.43 -22.23 9.22
N ASP A 577 -3.69 -22.24 8.73
CA ASP A 577 -4.58 -23.40 8.76
C ASP A 577 -4.19 -24.43 7.67
N ASP A 578 -3.91 -25.66 8.11
CA ASP A 578 -3.56 -26.80 7.27
C ASP A 578 -4.76 -27.70 6.90
N SER A 579 -5.94 -27.41 7.46
CA SER A 579 -7.15 -28.18 7.22
C SER A 579 -7.84 -27.87 5.90
N LEU A 580 -7.53 -26.72 5.28
CA LEU A 580 -8.14 -26.26 4.03
C LEU A 580 -7.30 -26.68 2.83
N ASN A 581 -7.91 -27.40 1.91
CA ASN A 581 -7.26 -27.75 0.65
C ASN A 581 -7.21 -26.57 -0.35
N ILE A 582 -6.51 -26.77 -1.47
CA ILE A 582 -6.34 -25.74 -2.51
C ILE A 582 -7.68 -25.29 -3.11
N VAL A 583 -8.62 -26.22 -3.34
CA VAL A 583 -9.90 -25.91 -3.95
C VAL A 583 -10.76 -25.08 -2.99
N ASP A 584 -10.78 -25.41 -1.70
CA ASP A 584 -11.50 -24.63 -0.69
C ASP A 584 -10.99 -23.18 -0.63
N LYS A 585 -9.67 -22.97 -0.73
CA LYS A 585 -9.08 -21.63 -0.77
C LYS A 585 -9.51 -20.83 -2.02
N PHE A 586 -9.64 -21.50 -3.17
CA PHE A 586 -10.20 -20.86 -4.37
C PHE A 586 -11.69 -20.52 -4.20
N LYS A 587 -12.51 -21.40 -3.62
CA LYS A 587 -13.91 -21.13 -3.31
C LYS A 587 -14.08 -19.95 -2.37
N MET A 588 -13.28 -19.90 -1.27
CA MET A 588 -13.32 -18.80 -0.30
C MET A 588 -12.78 -17.47 -0.86
N HIS A 589 -12.15 -17.46 -2.03
CA HIS A 589 -11.83 -16.26 -2.80
C HIS A 589 -12.61 -16.17 -4.11
N GLY A 590 -13.61 -17.01 -4.28
CA GLY A 590 -14.50 -17.05 -5.42
C GLY A 590 -15.62 -16.01 -5.36
N ALA A 591 -16.44 -15.98 -6.41
CA ALA A 591 -17.48 -14.97 -6.61
C ALA A 591 -18.35 -14.70 -5.37
N PRO A 592 -18.85 -15.71 -4.62
CA PRO A 592 -19.72 -15.45 -3.47
C PRO A 592 -19.07 -14.66 -2.32
N TYR A 593 -17.75 -14.82 -2.13
CA TYR A 593 -16.99 -14.12 -1.08
C TYR A 593 -16.55 -12.72 -1.48
N ILE A 594 -16.26 -12.50 -2.77
CA ILE A 594 -15.67 -11.25 -3.26
C ILE A 594 -16.67 -10.31 -3.92
N GLU A 595 -17.96 -10.67 -4.02
CA GLU A 595 -18.98 -9.89 -4.74
C GLU A 595 -19.11 -8.43 -4.24
N HIS A 596 -18.91 -8.20 -2.94
CA HIS A 596 -18.96 -6.87 -2.32
C HIS A 596 -17.57 -6.17 -2.23
N LEU A 597 -16.50 -6.84 -2.67
CA LEU A 597 -15.13 -6.27 -2.69
C LEU A 597 -14.82 -5.65 -4.06
N THR A 598 -15.39 -4.50 -4.33
CA THR A 598 -15.17 -3.78 -5.60
C THR A 598 -13.73 -3.30 -5.79
N GLY A 599 -12.98 -3.12 -4.70
CA GLY A 599 -11.54 -2.83 -4.71
C GLY A 599 -10.63 -4.08 -4.73
N GLY A 600 -11.21 -5.26 -4.47
CA GLY A 600 -10.56 -6.55 -4.63
C GLY A 600 -9.91 -7.15 -3.38
N SER A 601 -9.50 -8.38 -3.55
CA SER A 601 -8.63 -9.15 -2.65
C SER A 601 -7.69 -10.00 -3.50
N ALA A 602 -6.56 -10.46 -2.94
CA ALA A 602 -5.65 -11.34 -3.65
C ALA A 602 -5.49 -12.66 -2.89
N LEU A 603 -5.71 -13.76 -3.58
CA LEU A 603 -5.39 -15.09 -3.07
C LEU A 603 -3.91 -15.39 -3.29
N HIS A 604 -3.16 -15.61 -2.21
CA HIS A 604 -1.82 -16.19 -2.29
C HIS A 604 -1.91 -17.69 -2.00
N MET A 605 -1.87 -18.49 -3.05
CA MET A 605 -1.85 -19.94 -2.93
C MET A 605 -0.43 -20.39 -2.58
N ASN A 606 -0.20 -20.64 -1.28
CA ASN A 606 1.10 -21.03 -0.78
C ASN A 606 1.35 -22.53 -1.04
N LEU A 607 2.41 -22.84 -1.78
CA LEU A 607 2.80 -24.21 -2.17
C LEU A 607 4.23 -24.50 -1.71
N GLU A 608 4.52 -25.74 -1.32
CA GLU A 608 5.89 -26.20 -1.00
C GLU A 608 6.73 -26.48 -2.24
N GLU A 609 6.09 -26.85 -3.35
CA GLU A 609 6.76 -27.26 -4.58
C GLU A 609 6.03 -26.76 -5.83
N HIS A 610 6.75 -26.76 -6.94
CA HIS A 610 6.18 -26.42 -8.24
C HIS A 610 5.35 -27.57 -8.78
N LEU A 611 4.16 -27.25 -9.25
CA LEU A 611 3.29 -28.18 -9.93
C LEU A 611 3.66 -28.27 -11.41
N SER A 612 3.20 -29.31 -12.10
CA SER A 612 3.33 -29.45 -13.54
C SER A 612 2.48 -28.42 -14.27
N LYS A 613 2.83 -28.11 -15.53
CA LYS A 613 2.03 -27.26 -16.41
C LYS A 613 0.57 -27.69 -16.49
N ALA A 614 0.30 -29.01 -16.57
CA ALA A 614 -1.05 -29.55 -16.64
C ALA A 614 -1.85 -29.26 -15.35
N GLN A 615 -1.24 -29.41 -14.18
CA GLN A 615 -1.87 -29.12 -12.90
C GLN A 615 -2.17 -27.62 -12.75
N TYR A 616 -1.22 -26.74 -13.06
CA TYR A 616 -1.49 -25.30 -13.06
C TYR A 616 -2.60 -24.93 -14.05
N ARG A 617 -2.62 -25.56 -15.23
CA ARG A 617 -3.71 -25.32 -16.21
C ARG A 617 -5.08 -25.73 -15.65
N GLN A 618 -5.12 -26.80 -14.89
CA GLN A 618 -6.33 -27.24 -14.19
C GLN A 618 -6.75 -26.23 -13.09
N LEU A 619 -5.77 -25.74 -12.30
CA LEU A 619 -6.06 -24.72 -11.27
C LEU A 619 -6.56 -23.40 -11.86
N LEU A 620 -6.10 -22.99 -13.05
CA LEU A 620 -6.67 -21.86 -13.77
C LEU A 620 -8.16 -22.09 -14.11
N ARG A 621 -8.54 -23.33 -14.45
CA ARG A 621 -9.95 -23.68 -14.66
C ARG A 621 -10.75 -23.65 -13.36
N VAL A 622 -10.17 -24.12 -12.26
CA VAL A 622 -10.82 -24.02 -10.93
C VAL A 622 -11.05 -22.55 -10.58
N ALA A 623 -10.04 -21.69 -10.75
CA ALA A 623 -10.18 -20.25 -10.51
C ALA A 623 -11.28 -19.61 -11.37
N ALA A 624 -11.36 -19.96 -12.66
CA ALA A 624 -12.38 -19.48 -13.58
C ALA A 624 -13.79 -19.97 -13.18
N LYS A 625 -13.91 -21.22 -12.79
CA LYS A 625 -15.19 -21.83 -12.37
C LYS A 625 -15.72 -21.24 -11.06
N GLU A 626 -14.86 -21.06 -10.06
CA GLU A 626 -15.25 -20.52 -8.77
C GLU A 626 -15.35 -18.97 -8.79
N GLY A 627 -14.91 -18.31 -9.87
CA GLY A 627 -14.93 -16.85 -9.99
C GLY A 627 -13.85 -16.16 -9.14
N CYS A 628 -12.75 -16.85 -8.84
CA CYS A 628 -11.60 -16.24 -8.18
C CYS A 628 -10.85 -15.36 -9.20
N ASN A 629 -10.92 -14.05 -9.01
CA ASN A 629 -10.50 -13.09 -10.03
C ASN A 629 -9.06 -12.61 -9.91
N TYR A 630 -8.42 -12.69 -8.71
CA TYR A 630 -7.04 -12.23 -8.53
C TYR A 630 -6.26 -13.14 -7.59
N PHE A 631 -5.25 -13.80 -8.11
CA PHE A 631 -4.48 -14.78 -7.36
C PHE A 631 -3.04 -14.92 -7.86
N THR A 632 -2.20 -15.54 -7.04
CA THR A 632 -0.84 -15.98 -7.39
C THR A 632 -0.53 -17.30 -6.72
N PHE A 633 0.33 -18.11 -7.34
CA PHE A 633 0.96 -19.25 -6.69
C PHE A 633 2.28 -18.80 -6.07
N ASN A 634 2.40 -19.00 -4.77
CA ASN A 634 3.48 -18.46 -3.96
C ASN A 634 4.33 -19.60 -3.39
N ILE A 635 5.52 -19.78 -3.98
CA ILE A 635 6.51 -20.76 -3.57
C ILE A 635 7.75 -20.02 -3.11
N PRO A 636 8.26 -20.25 -1.89
CA PRO A 636 9.47 -19.57 -1.43
C PRO A 636 10.69 -19.98 -2.27
N ASN A 637 11.38 -19.02 -2.84
CA ASN A 637 12.68 -19.25 -3.48
C ASN A 637 13.77 -19.21 -2.42
N THR A 638 14.74 -20.11 -2.50
CA THR A 638 15.88 -20.18 -1.58
C THR A 638 17.00 -19.26 -2.07
N ILE A 639 17.55 -18.45 -1.18
CA ILE A 639 18.70 -17.56 -1.44
C ILE A 639 19.82 -17.97 -0.48
N CYS A 640 20.97 -18.35 -1.01
CA CYS A 640 22.15 -18.64 -0.21
C CYS A 640 22.84 -17.31 0.18
N ASN A 641 23.00 -17.07 1.48
CA ASN A 641 23.70 -15.89 1.97
C ASN A 641 25.23 -15.96 1.79
N ASP A 642 25.79 -17.18 1.63
CA ASP A 642 27.24 -17.37 1.51
C ASP A 642 27.75 -17.27 0.05
N CYS A 643 27.01 -17.83 -0.92
CA CYS A 643 27.45 -17.80 -2.32
C CYS A 643 26.55 -16.99 -3.26
N GLY A 644 25.44 -16.43 -2.77
CA GLY A 644 24.52 -15.63 -3.57
C GLY A 644 23.61 -16.43 -4.52
N HIS A 645 23.71 -17.77 -4.55
CA HIS A 645 22.88 -18.61 -5.42
C HIS A 645 21.40 -18.48 -5.09
N ILE A 646 20.55 -18.33 -6.09
CA ILE A 646 19.10 -18.28 -5.96
C ILE A 646 18.52 -19.53 -6.63
N ASP A 647 17.80 -20.35 -5.86
CA ASP A 647 17.07 -21.51 -6.35
C ASP A 647 15.57 -21.27 -6.19
N LYS A 648 14.78 -21.61 -7.19
CA LYS A 648 13.32 -21.41 -7.20
C LYS A 648 12.57 -22.38 -6.31
N ARG A 649 13.23 -23.41 -5.76
CA ARG A 649 12.64 -24.38 -4.84
C ARG A 649 12.81 -23.92 -3.40
N TYR A 650 11.93 -24.39 -2.55
CA TYR A 650 12.02 -24.22 -1.10
C TYR A 650 12.99 -25.27 -0.53
N LEU A 651 14.22 -24.90 -0.23
CA LEU A 651 15.30 -25.79 0.19
C LEU A 651 15.88 -25.37 1.54
N LYS A 652 16.25 -26.32 2.38
CA LYS A 652 16.93 -26.07 3.66
C LYS A 652 18.45 -25.85 3.52
N LYS A 653 19.02 -26.25 2.38
CA LYS A 653 20.45 -26.11 2.07
C LYS A 653 20.63 -25.60 0.64
N CYS A 654 21.66 -24.82 0.44
CA CYS A 654 22.04 -24.37 -0.89
C CYS A 654 22.50 -25.56 -1.76
N PRO A 655 21.88 -25.78 -2.94
CA PRO A 655 22.28 -26.88 -3.82
C PRO A 655 23.62 -26.63 -4.51
N HIS A 656 24.13 -25.39 -4.51
CA HIS A 656 25.40 -25.03 -5.15
C HIS A 656 26.61 -25.20 -4.23
N CYS A 657 26.54 -24.74 -2.98
CA CYS A 657 27.68 -24.77 -2.05
C CYS A 657 27.44 -25.62 -0.78
N GLY A 658 26.24 -26.19 -0.60
CA GLY A 658 25.90 -26.99 0.55
C GLY A 658 25.63 -26.25 1.86
N SER A 659 25.71 -24.91 1.87
CA SER A 659 25.49 -24.09 3.06
C SER A 659 24.05 -24.17 3.55
N GLU A 660 23.87 -24.18 4.87
CA GLU A 660 22.57 -24.03 5.55
C GLU A 660 22.22 -22.58 5.85
N ASN A 661 23.13 -21.63 5.59
CA ASN A 661 22.89 -20.19 5.73
C ASN A 661 22.08 -19.69 4.55
N VAL A 662 20.77 -19.97 4.58
CA VAL A 662 19.82 -19.60 3.53
C VAL A 662 18.76 -18.64 4.06
N ASP A 663 18.28 -17.77 3.18
CA ASP A 663 17.12 -16.93 3.35
C ASP A 663 16.09 -17.31 2.27
N TYR A 664 14.87 -16.84 2.42
CA TYR A 664 13.82 -17.13 1.47
C TYR A 664 13.28 -15.84 0.84
N MET A 665 12.90 -15.95 -0.42
CA MET A 665 12.21 -14.89 -1.14
C MET A 665 10.79 -15.34 -1.44
N THR A 666 9.81 -14.64 -0.89
CA THR A 666 8.39 -15.01 -1.03
C THR A 666 7.51 -13.76 -0.96
N ARG A 667 6.23 -13.93 -1.31
CA ARG A 667 5.20 -12.89 -1.14
C ARG A 667 4.51 -13.09 0.22
N ILE A 668 4.88 -12.31 1.22
CA ILE A 668 4.11 -12.19 2.45
C ILE A 668 2.96 -11.22 2.23
N ILE A 669 3.22 -10.16 1.48
CA ILE A 669 2.28 -9.17 0.95
C ILE A 669 2.35 -9.13 -0.58
N GLY A 670 1.87 -8.09 -1.24
CA GLY A 670 1.70 -8.04 -2.70
C GLY A 670 2.95 -8.19 -3.58
N TYR A 671 4.18 -8.18 -3.04
CA TYR A 671 5.41 -8.26 -3.84
C TYR A 671 6.43 -9.24 -3.27
N LEU A 672 7.29 -9.73 -4.17
CA LEU A 672 8.32 -10.73 -3.89
C LEU A 672 9.52 -10.06 -3.21
N LYS A 673 9.90 -10.52 -2.00
CA LYS A 673 11.00 -9.94 -1.22
C LYS A 673 11.64 -10.99 -0.31
N ARG A 674 12.89 -10.74 0.11
CA ARG A 674 13.52 -11.56 1.17
C ARG A 674 12.72 -11.48 2.47
N VAL A 675 12.53 -12.63 3.11
CA VAL A 675 11.80 -12.72 4.39
C VAL A 675 12.52 -11.91 5.47
N SER A 676 13.84 -11.97 5.53
CA SER A 676 14.65 -11.21 6.49
C SER A 676 14.49 -9.67 6.40
N ASN A 677 13.98 -9.13 5.29
CA ASN A 677 13.77 -7.70 5.10
C ASN A 677 12.39 -7.21 5.56
N PHE A 678 11.48 -8.11 5.96
CA PHE A 678 10.20 -7.72 6.54
C PHE A 678 10.31 -7.37 8.04
N SER A 679 9.26 -6.78 8.59
CA SER A 679 9.14 -6.57 10.04
C SER A 679 9.12 -7.91 10.77
N GLN A 680 9.53 -7.92 12.05
CA GLN A 680 9.62 -9.13 12.85
C GLN A 680 8.30 -9.92 12.88
N ALA A 681 7.16 -9.24 13.06
CA ALA A 681 5.86 -9.90 13.08
C ALA A 681 5.50 -10.55 11.73
N ARG A 682 5.92 -9.95 10.61
CA ARG A 682 5.75 -10.54 9.27
C ARG A 682 6.69 -11.70 9.01
N GLN A 683 7.89 -11.69 9.56
CA GLN A 683 8.80 -12.85 9.52
C GLN A 683 8.18 -14.02 10.26
N GLN A 684 7.61 -13.79 11.45
CA GLN A 684 6.90 -14.82 12.23
C GLN A 684 5.65 -15.35 11.50
N GLU A 685 4.88 -14.48 10.84
CA GLU A 685 3.78 -14.93 9.98
C GLU A 685 4.28 -15.83 8.85
N ALA A 686 5.39 -15.47 8.19
CA ALA A 686 5.98 -16.30 7.12
C ALA A 686 6.40 -17.67 7.62
N GLU A 687 6.95 -17.79 8.84
CA GLU A 687 7.35 -19.05 9.47
C GLU A 687 6.15 -19.96 9.81
N ARG A 688 5.01 -19.35 10.16
CA ARG A 688 3.79 -20.08 10.55
C ARG A 688 2.87 -20.39 9.37
N ARG A 689 3.08 -19.80 8.20
CA ARG A 689 2.26 -20.05 7.02
C ARG A 689 2.26 -21.52 6.64
N PHE A 690 1.07 -22.03 6.37
CA PHE A 690 0.93 -23.35 5.80
C PHE A 690 1.19 -23.31 4.29
N TYR A 691 2.08 -24.18 3.83
CA TYR A 691 2.40 -24.39 2.42
C TYR A 691 1.92 -25.79 2.03
N ALA A 692 0.99 -25.88 1.08
CA ALA A 692 0.42 -27.15 0.64
C ALA A 692 1.42 -27.95 -0.20
N GLY A 693 1.68 -29.21 0.15
CA GLY A 693 2.46 -30.15 -0.66
C GLY A 693 1.64 -30.75 -1.82
N ALA A 694 2.30 -31.23 -2.88
CA ALA A 694 1.65 -31.80 -4.06
C ALA A 694 0.75 -33.01 -3.74
N ASN A 695 1.04 -33.76 -2.71
CA ASN A 695 0.26 -34.93 -2.27
C ASN A 695 -1.06 -34.57 -1.58
N GLN A 696 -1.23 -33.35 -1.08
CA GLN A 696 -2.47 -32.88 -0.48
C GLN A 696 -3.43 -32.24 -1.50
N SER A 697 -2.91 -31.85 -2.65
CA SER A 697 -3.68 -31.13 -3.70
C SER A 697 -4.48 -32.04 -4.63
N LEU A 698 -4.33 -33.37 -4.53
CA LEU A 698 -4.88 -34.33 -5.50
C LEU A 698 -5.74 -35.45 -4.87
N GLN A 699 -6.08 -35.37 -3.58
CA GLN A 699 -6.82 -36.43 -2.90
C GLN A 699 -8.33 -36.20 -2.78
N ASP A 700 -8.91 -35.17 -3.42
CA ASP A 700 -10.36 -34.98 -3.47
C ASP A 700 -10.89 -34.75 -4.89
#